data_4c956f13ecc6898a08799c44b05c1c83
#
_entry.id   4c956f13ecc6898a08799c44b05c1c83
#
_cell.length_a   1.000
_cell.length_b   1.000
_cell.length_c   1.000
_cell.angle_alpha   90.00
_cell.angle_beta   90.00
_cell.angle_gamma   90.00
#
_symmetry.space_group_name_H-M   'P 1'
#
loop_
_entity.id
_entity.type
_entity.pdbx_description
1 polymer ?
#
loop_
_entity_poly.entity_id
_entity_poly.type
_entity_poly.pdbx_seq_one_letter_code
_entity_poly.pdbx_strand_id
1 'polypeptide(L)'
;MSRAIGSCIDGDEERLRTSLELFAIAGGVNAALDFWNVFLFTFVQNRIVRRLRSTLFQKILGQEIGYFDVTSGGSISSRLTADTTEIASNLSWVFRNVTESVVRVSGIAVYLLLQNWRLGLVACAIIPITTAANRIYGEWMTKNATATQDSLAAANHVALEAIGAIRTVVSFANEKHECKRYDSALGRWYELCNRQAVVTGIYFSVIYSFLSQLVVPVALLVYGSHLVMSGQMHPERLIAFMLYQGQLQEYVSNLLNAFTSMYKSSGSAAAVFELIDRQPVGNNEGSHVVTPFLGAVELRDVHFFYPARPEKVVLNGVALRAEPGEFVALVGGSGSGKSTVFHLLQHFYEPQMGVVALDGVDVSLLSHAWLHRVMACVGQEPVLFSGTVLENITYSRRMADAERDEESRRRRARRKRASRNARVNPIPIPGGSGALLSLIPWRRTGGSFTSSHSSGFMSLDDLDEEEMRERGGSPGSPYGDMNARSEDETESLGGSGGEDSTAGVPEVVDGDVISAAMAANAHTFVTSMPRGFHTQVGERGVQLSGGQKQRIAIARAILCNPAVLLLDEATSALDAASEAQVQGALDNAMHGRTTLVIAHRLSTVKGADKIFVLHRGAVVEEGTHAQLISAHDDLQEPPIGSYAQLANLGPVRQVFQEEDLQGRFDD
;
A
#
# COMPACT_ATOMS: atom_id res chain seq x y z
N MET A 1 -45.04 24.60 -5.49
CA MET A 1 -45.01 25.64 -4.44
C MET A 1 -45.55 26.96 -4.94
N SER A 2 -45.05 27.64 -5.98
CA SER A 2 -45.57 28.92 -6.47
C SER A 2 -47.03 28.89 -6.86
N ARG A 3 -47.51 27.82 -7.54
CA ARG A 3 -48.93 27.61 -7.85
C ARG A 3 -49.83 27.46 -6.61
N ALA A 4 -49.33 26.77 -5.57
CA ALA A 4 -50.06 26.62 -4.31
C ALA A 4 -50.18 27.95 -3.57
N ILE A 5 -49.12 28.78 -3.57
CA ILE A 5 -49.18 30.13 -3.01
C ILE A 5 -50.16 31.03 -3.79
N GLY A 6 -50.15 30.93 -5.13
CA GLY A 6 -51.09 31.67 -5.96
C GLY A 6 -52.54 31.29 -5.71
N SER A 7 -52.84 29.99 -5.69
CA SER A 7 -54.19 29.51 -5.38
C SER A 7 -54.65 29.94 -3.97
N CYS A 8 -53.72 30.08 -3.02
CA CYS A 8 -54.01 30.60 -1.69
C CYS A 8 -54.35 32.09 -1.73
N ILE A 9 -53.69 32.89 -2.57
CA ILE A 9 -53.95 34.33 -2.77
C ILE A 9 -55.29 34.53 -3.48
N ASP A 10 -55.60 33.67 -4.47
CA ASP A 10 -56.84 33.74 -5.24
C ASP A 10 -58.06 33.15 -4.48
N GLY A 11 -57.85 32.51 -3.33
CA GLY A 11 -58.94 31.90 -2.52
C GLY A 11 -59.52 30.65 -3.14
N ASP A 12 -58.89 30.00 -4.11
CA ASP A 12 -59.38 28.81 -4.82
C ASP A 12 -58.88 27.53 -4.10
N GLU A 13 -59.77 26.97 -3.26
CA GLU A 13 -59.44 25.84 -2.38
C GLU A 13 -59.24 24.53 -3.17
N GLU A 14 -59.91 24.33 -4.28
CA GLU A 14 -59.75 23.11 -5.09
C GLU A 14 -58.45 23.09 -5.85
N ARG A 15 -58.05 24.21 -6.41
CA ARG A 15 -56.72 24.37 -7.04
C ARG A 15 -55.58 24.30 -6.03
N LEU A 16 -55.77 24.80 -4.83
CA LEU A 16 -54.79 24.69 -3.74
C LEU A 16 -54.56 23.23 -3.37
N ARG A 17 -55.64 22.46 -3.16
CA ARG A 17 -55.52 21.03 -2.84
C ARG A 17 -54.80 20.24 -3.93
N THR A 18 -55.20 20.42 -5.19
CA THR A 18 -54.54 19.76 -6.33
C THR A 18 -53.06 20.11 -6.43
N SER A 19 -52.70 21.38 -6.19
CA SER A 19 -51.29 21.85 -6.22
C SER A 19 -50.46 21.26 -5.09
N LEU A 20 -51.06 21.07 -3.90
CA LEU A 20 -50.43 20.45 -2.76
C LEU A 20 -50.19 18.94 -2.97
N GLU A 21 -51.21 18.24 -3.52
CA GLU A 21 -51.10 16.81 -3.87
C GLU A 21 -49.97 16.57 -4.90
N LEU A 22 -49.93 17.37 -5.98
CA LEU A 22 -48.86 17.31 -6.97
C LEU A 22 -47.48 17.62 -6.36
N PHE A 23 -47.40 18.58 -5.45
CA PHE A 23 -46.15 18.93 -4.77
C PHE A 23 -45.70 17.79 -3.87
N ALA A 24 -46.60 17.13 -3.13
CA ALA A 24 -46.27 15.99 -2.28
C ALA A 24 -45.78 14.78 -3.10
N ILE A 25 -46.47 14.48 -4.22
CA ILE A 25 -46.07 13.39 -5.13
C ILE A 25 -44.68 13.70 -5.73
N ALA A 26 -44.47 14.91 -6.24
CA ALA A 26 -43.19 15.32 -6.80
C ALA A 26 -42.07 15.25 -5.75
N GLY A 27 -42.38 15.67 -4.50
CA GLY A 27 -41.42 15.55 -3.38
C GLY A 27 -41.05 14.11 -3.07
N GLY A 28 -42.04 13.19 -3.05
CA GLY A 28 -41.82 11.77 -2.84
C GLY A 28 -40.96 11.14 -3.94
N VAL A 29 -41.26 11.46 -5.21
CA VAL A 29 -40.43 11.00 -6.35
C VAL A 29 -39.02 11.55 -6.26
N ASN A 30 -38.84 12.83 -5.93
CA ASN A 30 -37.53 13.43 -5.78
C ASN A 30 -36.74 12.74 -4.64
N ALA A 31 -37.36 12.48 -3.50
CA ALA A 31 -36.70 11.78 -2.38
C ALA A 31 -36.25 10.37 -2.78
N ALA A 32 -37.06 9.64 -3.54
CA ALA A 32 -36.67 8.33 -4.06
C ALA A 32 -35.51 8.41 -5.05
N LEU A 33 -35.50 9.41 -5.94
CA LEU A 33 -34.41 9.64 -6.88
C LEU A 33 -33.10 10.06 -6.16
N ASP A 34 -33.20 10.91 -5.14
CA ASP A 34 -32.06 11.33 -4.34
C ASP A 34 -31.44 10.14 -3.57
N PHE A 35 -32.27 9.24 -3.02
CA PHE A 35 -31.80 8.00 -2.42
C PHE A 35 -30.97 7.17 -3.41
N TRP A 36 -31.51 6.92 -4.61
CA TRP A 36 -30.82 6.16 -5.64
C TRP A 36 -29.53 6.85 -6.11
N ASN A 37 -29.56 8.17 -6.25
CA ASN A 37 -28.40 8.97 -6.61
C ASN A 37 -27.27 8.76 -5.59
N VAL A 38 -27.54 9.03 -4.30
CA VAL A 38 -26.54 8.88 -3.23
C VAL A 38 -26.05 7.44 -3.14
N PHE A 39 -26.96 6.46 -3.19
CA PHE A 39 -26.61 5.05 -3.12
C PHE A 39 -25.67 4.63 -4.25
N LEU A 40 -26.01 4.92 -5.50
CA LEU A 40 -25.23 4.52 -6.66
C LEU A 40 -23.83 5.16 -6.66
N PHE A 41 -23.75 6.46 -6.40
CA PHE A 41 -22.46 7.14 -6.37
C PHE A 41 -21.58 6.64 -5.23
N THR A 42 -22.13 6.41 -4.03
CA THR A 42 -21.38 5.84 -2.90
C THR A 42 -20.93 4.41 -3.18
N PHE A 43 -21.78 3.59 -3.78
CA PHE A 43 -21.45 2.23 -4.18
C PHE A 43 -20.29 2.20 -5.19
N VAL A 44 -20.35 3.02 -6.24
CA VAL A 44 -19.29 3.15 -7.24
C VAL A 44 -17.99 3.66 -6.61
N GLN A 45 -18.08 4.66 -5.72
CA GLN A 45 -16.92 5.18 -4.98
C GLN A 45 -16.22 4.07 -4.20
N ASN A 46 -16.94 3.28 -3.43
CA ASN A 46 -16.36 2.18 -2.64
C ASN A 46 -15.69 1.12 -3.54
N ARG A 47 -16.29 0.83 -4.69
CA ARG A 47 -15.70 -0.10 -5.68
C ARG A 47 -14.40 0.46 -6.28
N ILE A 48 -14.36 1.76 -6.61
CA ILE A 48 -13.14 2.44 -7.10
C ILE A 48 -12.05 2.39 -6.03
N VAL A 49 -12.36 2.74 -4.77
CA VAL A 49 -11.39 2.70 -3.65
C VAL A 49 -10.80 1.31 -3.50
N ARG A 50 -11.63 0.27 -3.46
CA ARG A 50 -11.18 -1.13 -3.34
C ARG A 50 -10.22 -1.49 -4.47
N ARG A 51 -10.61 -1.22 -5.73
CA ARG A 51 -9.80 -1.56 -6.91
C ARG A 51 -8.48 -0.79 -6.92
N LEU A 52 -8.54 0.53 -6.67
CA LEU A 52 -7.35 1.38 -6.66
C LEU A 52 -6.34 0.94 -5.58
N ARG A 53 -6.82 0.67 -4.36
CA ARG A 53 -5.98 0.15 -3.26
C ARG A 53 -5.35 -1.19 -3.59
N SER A 54 -6.12 -2.13 -4.14
CA SER A 54 -5.61 -3.44 -4.52
C SER A 54 -4.54 -3.34 -5.60
N THR A 55 -4.79 -2.55 -6.66
CA THR A 55 -3.82 -2.33 -7.74
C THR A 55 -2.56 -1.62 -7.23
N LEU A 56 -2.73 -0.55 -6.43
CA LEU A 56 -1.61 0.19 -5.86
C LEU A 56 -0.76 -0.70 -4.95
N PHE A 57 -1.37 -1.51 -4.09
CA PHE A 57 -0.66 -2.43 -3.21
C PHE A 57 0.14 -3.48 -3.98
N GLN A 58 -0.45 -4.06 -5.03
CA GLN A 58 0.26 -4.99 -5.91
C GLN A 58 1.48 -4.32 -6.59
N LYS A 59 1.30 -3.08 -7.08
CA LYS A 59 2.39 -2.33 -7.71
C LYS A 59 3.48 -1.93 -6.72
N ILE A 60 3.13 -1.57 -5.48
CA ILE A 60 4.09 -1.28 -4.41
C ILE A 60 4.93 -2.53 -4.09
N LEU A 61 4.29 -3.69 -3.89
CA LEU A 61 5.01 -4.93 -3.59
C LEU A 61 5.92 -5.39 -4.75
N GLY A 62 5.64 -4.97 -5.98
CA GLY A 62 6.48 -5.26 -7.14
C GLY A 62 7.63 -4.27 -7.36
N GLN A 63 7.82 -3.26 -6.49
CA GLN A 63 8.95 -2.34 -6.61
C GLN A 63 10.26 -2.96 -6.10
N GLU A 64 11.37 -2.45 -6.61
CA GLU A 64 12.72 -2.84 -6.15
C GLU A 64 13.00 -2.39 -4.72
N ILE A 65 13.91 -3.07 -4.03
CA ILE A 65 14.29 -2.75 -2.63
C ILE A 65 14.82 -1.32 -2.50
N GLY A 66 15.56 -0.82 -3.50
CA GLY A 66 16.06 0.55 -3.51
C GLY A 66 14.96 1.62 -3.42
N TYR A 67 13.75 1.34 -3.87
CA TYR A 67 12.59 2.21 -3.67
C TYR A 67 12.21 2.33 -2.18
N PHE A 68 12.23 1.22 -1.45
CA PHE A 68 11.89 1.18 -0.02
C PHE A 68 12.97 1.80 0.87
N ASP A 69 14.23 1.81 0.43
CA ASP A 69 15.31 2.46 1.17
C ASP A 69 15.17 3.99 1.20
N VAL A 70 14.64 4.56 0.12
CA VAL A 70 14.46 6.02 -0.02
C VAL A 70 13.08 6.47 0.47
N THR A 71 12.07 5.61 0.36
CA THR A 71 10.68 5.96 0.65
C THR A 71 10.25 5.44 2.02
N SER A 72 9.84 6.32 2.91
CA SER A 72 9.38 5.91 4.24
C SER A 72 8.08 5.09 4.19
N GLY A 73 7.96 4.09 5.05
CA GLY A 73 6.74 3.27 5.17
C GLY A 73 5.48 4.10 5.50
N GLY A 74 5.64 5.19 6.24
CA GLY A 74 4.55 6.12 6.54
C GLY A 74 4.01 6.83 5.29
N SER A 75 4.90 7.27 4.39
CA SER A 75 4.51 7.86 3.10
C SER A 75 3.74 6.87 2.23
N ILE A 76 4.22 5.62 2.14
CA ILE A 76 3.56 4.54 1.39
C ILE A 76 2.17 4.25 1.97
N SER A 77 2.06 4.15 3.30
CA SER A 77 0.78 3.93 3.99
C SER A 77 -0.22 5.07 3.76
N SER A 78 0.24 6.33 3.78
CA SER A 78 -0.60 7.50 3.47
C SER A 78 -1.13 7.44 2.04
N ARG A 79 -0.28 7.13 1.05
CA ARG A 79 -0.70 6.96 -0.35
C ARG A 79 -1.74 5.86 -0.51
N LEU A 80 -1.55 4.73 0.19
CA LEU A 80 -2.47 3.59 0.12
C LEU A 80 -3.82 3.86 0.78
N THR A 81 -3.87 4.68 1.84
CA THR A 81 -5.08 4.90 2.64
C THR A 81 -5.74 6.24 2.35
N ALA A 82 -5.06 7.35 2.60
CA ALA A 82 -5.61 8.70 2.49
C ALA A 82 -5.80 9.13 1.03
N ASP A 83 -4.72 9.08 0.22
CA ASP A 83 -4.75 9.60 -1.14
C ASP A 83 -5.72 8.82 -2.03
N THR A 84 -5.78 7.49 -1.93
CA THR A 84 -6.74 6.67 -2.68
C THR A 84 -8.19 6.98 -2.33
N THR A 85 -8.47 7.27 -1.04
CA THR A 85 -9.81 7.65 -0.59
C THR A 85 -10.18 9.04 -1.09
N GLU A 86 -9.25 9.98 -1.00
CA GLU A 86 -9.43 11.36 -1.49
C GLU A 86 -9.71 11.38 -2.99
N ILE A 87 -8.93 10.66 -3.79
CA ILE A 87 -9.13 10.56 -5.25
C ILE A 87 -10.52 10.03 -5.56
N ALA A 88 -10.92 8.90 -4.97
CA ALA A 88 -12.21 8.28 -5.27
C ALA A 88 -13.41 9.11 -4.79
N SER A 89 -13.31 9.74 -3.60
CA SER A 89 -14.35 10.60 -3.06
C SER A 89 -14.52 11.86 -3.89
N ASN A 90 -13.42 12.53 -4.23
CA ASN A 90 -13.46 13.75 -5.05
C ASN A 90 -13.92 13.46 -6.46
N LEU A 91 -13.47 12.36 -7.07
CA LEU A 91 -13.92 11.95 -8.39
C LEU A 91 -15.45 11.71 -8.42
N SER A 92 -15.97 10.92 -7.48
CA SER A 92 -17.41 10.63 -7.38
C SER A 92 -18.22 11.89 -7.08
N TRP A 93 -17.74 12.73 -6.15
CA TRP A 93 -18.39 13.98 -5.79
C TRP A 93 -18.41 14.98 -6.94
N VAL A 94 -17.28 15.14 -7.65
CA VAL A 94 -17.18 16.04 -8.81
C VAL A 94 -18.13 15.59 -9.91
N PHE A 95 -18.11 14.32 -10.31
CA PHE A 95 -19.02 13.83 -11.35
C PHE A 95 -20.48 14.03 -11.00
N ARG A 96 -20.87 13.71 -9.76
CA ARG A 96 -22.23 13.92 -9.28
C ARG A 96 -22.63 15.39 -9.34
N ASN A 97 -21.82 16.26 -8.73
CA ASN A 97 -22.18 17.68 -8.62
C ASN A 97 -22.10 18.42 -9.95
N VAL A 98 -21.14 18.09 -10.83
CA VAL A 98 -21.06 18.68 -12.17
C VAL A 98 -22.28 18.29 -12.99
N THR A 99 -22.61 17.00 -13.05
CA THR A 99 -23.77 16.52 -13.81
C THR A 99 -25.06 17.15 -13.30
N GLU A 100 -25.31 17.13 -11.99
CA GLU A 100 -26.49 17.72 -11.37
C GLU A 100 -26.53 19.22 -11.60
N SER A 101 -25.44 19.95 -11.35
CA SER A 101 -25.40 21.41 -11.50
C SER A 101 -25.58 21.85 -12.95
N VAL A 102 -24.94 21.17 -13.92
CA VAL A 102 -25.12 21.51 -15.35
C VAL A 102 -26.58 21.36 -15.78
N VAL A 103 -27.24 20.26 -15.44
CA VAL A 103 -28.63 20.01 -15.78
C VAL A 103 -29.53 21.03 -15.12
N ARG A 104 -29.36 21.29 -13.82
CA ARG A 104 -30.20 22.22 -13.06
C ARG A 104 -29.98 23.67 -13.46
N VAL A 105 -28.71 24.12 -13.64
CA VAL A 105 -28.41 25.48 -14.11
C VAL A 105 -28.99 25.72 -15.49
N SER A 106 -28.81 24.79 -16.42
CA SER A 106 -29.37 24.92 -17.77
C SER A 106 -30.89 24.93 -17.74
N GLY A 107 -31.53 24.02 -17.00
CA GLY A 107 -32.98 23.95 -16.88
C GLY A 107 -33.59 25.20 -16.25
N ILE A 108 -33.03 25.68 -15.14
CA ILE A 108 -33.50 26.90 -14.45
C ILE A 108 -33.25 28.12 -15.32
N ALA A 109 -32.09 28.28 -15.95
CA ALA A 109 -31.81 29.42 -16.83
C ALA A 109 -32.78 29.49 -18.00
N VAL A 110 -33.04 28.37 -18.68
CA VAL A 110 -34.04 28.30 -19.77
C VAL A 110 -35.42 28.63 -19.25
N TYR A 111 -35.85 28.08 -18.12
CA TYR A 111 -37.13 28.37 -17.51
C TYR A 111 -37.28 29.85 -17.19
N LEU A 112 -36.29 30.49 -16.56
CA LEU A 112 -36.34 31.91 -16.22
C LEU A 112 -36.41 32.81 -17.47
N LEU A 113 -35.65 32.50 -18.53
CA LEU A 113 -35.69 33.24 -19.80
C LEU A 113 -37.01 33.09 -20.55
N LEU A 114 -37.60 31.90 -20.53
CA LEU A 114 -38.89 31.66 -21.17
C LEU A 114 -40.06 32.37 -20.46
N GLN A 115 -40.00 32.51 -19.11
CA GLN A 115 -41.01 33.21 -18.34
C GLN A 115 -40.99 34.73 -18.56
N ASN A 116 -39.83 35.34 -18.48
CA ASN A 116 -39.59 36.74 -18.79
C ASN A 116 -38.08 36.96 -19.06
N TRP A 117 -37.75 37.16 -20.34
CA TRP A 117 -36.33 37.29 -20.76
C TRP A 117 -35.61 38.46 -20.10
N ARG A 118 -36.30 39.59 -19.83
CA ARG A 118 -35.70 40.76 -19.18
C ARG A 118 -35.33 40.49 -17.72
N LEU A 119 -36.25 39.90 -16.96
CA LEU A 119 -36.02 39.48 -15.58
C LEU A 119 -34.99 38.36 -15.51
N GLY A 120 -35.02 37.39 -16.43
CA GLY A 120 -34.07 36.34 -16.58
C GLY A 120 -32.63 36.83 -16.82
N LEU A 121 -32.47 37.87 -17.66
CA LEU A 121 -31.17 38.51 -17.84
C LEU A 121 -30.65 39.18 -16.57
N VAL A 122 -31.48 39.85 -15.79
CA VAL A 122 -31.10 40.43 -14.51
C VAL A 122 -30.65 39.33 -13.53
N ALA A 123 -31.38 38.21 -13.46
CA ALA A 123 -31.01 37.07 -12.64
C ALA A 123 -29.71 36.41 -13.07
N CYS A 124 -29.44 36.34 -14.37
CA CYS A 124 -28.20 35.75 -14.93
C CYS A 124 -27.01 36.71 -14.90
N ALA A 125 -27.21 38.02 -14.80
CA ALA A 125 -26.14 39.03 -14.82
C ALA A 125 -25.18 38.90 -13.62
N ILE A 126 -25.60 38.29 -12.52
CA ILE A 126 -24.76 38.03 -11.34
C ILE A 126 -23.72 36.91 -11.59
N ILE A 127 -24.03 35.96 -12.52
CA ILE A 127 -23.17 34.78 -12.75
C ILE A 127 -21.74 35.15 -13.16
N PRO A 128 -21.48 36.03 -14.13
CA PRO A 128 -20.14 36.39 -14.51
C PRO A 128 -19.40 37.13 -13.37
N ILE A 129 -20.10 37.91 -12.56
CA ILE A 129 -19.50 38.66 -11.45
C ILE A 129 -19.08 37.68 -10.35
N THR A 130 -19.95 36.76 -9.94
CA THR A 130 -19.63 35.76 -8.93
C THR A 130 -18.58 34.79 -9.43
N THR A 131 -18.59 34.43 -10.72
CA THR A 131 -17.58 33.56 -11.32
C THR A 131 -16.18 34.21 -11.30
N ALA A 132 -16.08 35.50 -11.66
CA ALA A 132 -14.82 36.25 -11.59
C ALA A 132 -14.32 36.37 -10.15
N ALA A 133 -15.20 36.71 -9.21
CA ALA A 133 -14.87 36.80 -7.79
C ALA A 133 -14.40 35.44 -7.21
N ASN A 134 -15.10 34.35 -7.55
CA ASN A 134 -14.74 32.98 -7.16
C ASN A 134 -13.38 32.56 -7.71
N ARG A 135 -13.06 32.95 -8.94
CA ARG A 135 -11.77 32.66 -9.53
C ARG A 135 -10.64 33.32 -8.77
N ILE A 136 -10.75 34.63 -8.50
CA ILE A 136 -9.74 35.39 -7.76
C ILE A 136 -9.58 34.85 -6.34
N TYR A 137 -10.68 34.62 -5.66
CA TYR A 137 -10.68 34.03 -4.32
C TYR A 137 -10.09 32.61 -4.32
N GLY A 138 -10.46 31.76 -5.27
CA GLY A 138 -9.97 30.39 -5.40
C GLY A 138 -8.46 30.32 -5.64
N GLU A 139 -7.91 31.16 -6.52
CA GLU A 139 -6.46 31.23 -6.78
C GLU A 139 -5.68 31.64 -5.53
N TRP A 140 -6.20 32.64 -4.80
CA TRP A 140 -5.61 33.07 -3.54
C TRP A 140 -5.71 31.97 -2.47
N MET A 141 -6.89 31.34 -2.34
CA MET A 141 -7.16 30.27 -1.37
C MET A 141 -6.24 29.07 -1.58
N THR A 142 -6.02 28.69 -2.82
CA THR A 142 -5.13 27.57 -3.17
C THR A 142 -3.70 27.86 -2.72
N LYS A 143 -3.16 29.04 -3.03
CA LYS A 143 -1.83 29.45 -2.59
C LYS A 143 -1.69 29.50 -1.06
N ASN A 144 -2.70 30.04 -0.38
CA ASN A 144 -2.69 30.11 1.07
C ASN A 144 -2.83 28.73 1.71
N ALA A 145 -3.67 27.85 1.15
CA ALA A 145 -3.85 26.48 1.63
C ALA A 145 -2.55 25.67 1.53
N THR A 146 -1.81 25.79 0.43
CA THR A 146 -0.50 25.14 0.29
C THR A 146 0.47 25.63 1.36
N ALA A 147 0.61 26.95 1.54
CA ALA A 147 1.48 27.51 2.56
C ALA A 147 1.07 27.11 3.99
N THR A 148 -0.22 27.01 4.26
CA THR A 148 -0.76 26.54 5.56
C THR A 148 -0.43 25.08 5.79
N GLN A 149 -0.54 24.25 4.75
CA GLN A 149 -0.25 22.82 4.81
C GLN A 149 1.25 22.56 5.00
N ASP A 150 2.12 23.29 4.31
CA ASP A 150 3.58 23.22 4.47
C ASP A 150 4.00 23.62 5.89
N SER A 151 3.39 24.68 6.43
CA SER A 151 3.66 25.13 7.79
C SER A 151 3.19 24.11 8.84
N LEU A 152 2.05 23.46 8.63
CA LEU A 152 1.57 22.39 9.51
C LEU A 152 2.45 21.15 9.41
N ALA A 153 2.92 20.80 8.20
CA ALA A 153 3.85 19.70 8.01
C ALA A 153 5.17 19.93 8.75
N ALA A 154 5.70 21.16 8.73
CA ALA A 154 6.89 21.53 9.50
C ALA A 154 6.66 21.39 11.02
N ALA A 155 5.51 21.81 11.54
CA ALA A 155 5.17 21.60 12.94
C ALA A 155 5.03 20.11 13.29
N ASN A 156 4.36 19.33 12.46
CA ASN A 156 4.21 17.90 12.66
C ASN A 156 5.56 17.16 12.64
N HIS A 157 6.52 17.60 11.82
CA HIS A 157 7.88 17.05 11.82
C HIS A 157 8.54 17.22 13.20
N VAL A 158 8.43 18.39 13.82
CA VAL A 158 8.94 18.63 15.19
C VAL A 158 8.27 17.71 16.21
N ALA A 159 6.95 17.52 16.10
CA ALA A 159 6.22 16.62 16.99
C ALA A 159 6.66 15.16 16.84
N LEU A 160 6.78 14.68 15.61
CA LEU A 160 7.20 13.30 15.32
C LEU A 160 8.64 13.03 15.77
N GLU A 161 9.55 14.00 15.62
CA GLU A 161 10.92 13.92 16.12
C GLU A 161 10.93 13.77 17.64
N ALA A 162 10.20 14.63 18.36
CA ALA A 162 10.14 14.58 19.83
C ALA A 162 9.48 13.30 20.35
N ILE A 163 8.39 12.84 19.73
CA ILE A 163 7.69 11.59 20.09
C ILE A 163 8.56 10.38 19.77
N GLY A 164 9.24 10.37 18.62
CA GLY A 164 10.16 9.29 18.23
C GLY A 164 11.34 9.15 19.19
N ALA A 165 11.80 10.27 19.75
CA ALA A 165 12.87 10.31 20.74
C ALA A 165 12.38 10.50 22.18
N ILE A 166 11.13 10.10 22.51
CA ILE A 166 10.49 10.41 23.80
C ILE A 166 11.32 9.98 25.01
N ARG A 167 11.98 8.83 24.94
CA ARG A 167 12.86 8.36 26.03
C ARG A 167 13.99 9.34 26.30
N THR A 168 14.58 9.91 25.26
CA THR A 168 15.65 10.92 25.37
C THR A 168 15.09 12.22 25.95
N VAL A 169 13.94 12.69 25.45
CA VAL A 169 13.28 13.91 25.96
C VAL A 169 13.02 13.79 27.47
N VAL A 170 12.45 12.67 27.91
CA VAL A 170 12.17 12.42 29.34
C VAL A 170 13.45 12.25 30.14
N SER A 171 14.48 11.53 29.60
CA SER A 171 15.74 11.34 30.30
C SER A 171 16.48 12.64 30.63
N PHE A 172 16.30 13.66 29.80
CA PHE A 172 16.88 14.99 30.00
C PHE A 172 15.91 16.02 30.55
N ALA A 173 14.68 15.64 30.93
CA ALA A 173 13.63 16.51 31.44
C ALA A 173 13.35 17.73 30.56
N ASN A 174 13.39 17.55 29.24
CA ASN A 174 13.29 18.61 28.23
C ASN A 174 11.87 18.76 27.63
N GLU A 175 10.83 18.22 28.25
CA GLU A 175 9.45 18.26 27.75
C GLU A 175 8.96 19.69 27.50
N LYS A 176 9.29 20.63 28.44
CA LYS A 176 8.90 22.04 28.31
C LYS A 176 9.60 22.74 27.13
N HIS A 177 10.81 22.31 26.79
CA HIS A 177 11.55 22.86 25.65
C HIS A 177 10.92 22.41 24.35
N GLU A 178 10.64 21.13 24.22
CA GLU A 178 10.00 20.56 23.01
C GLU A 178 8.58 21.12 22.81
N CYS A 179 7.80 21.31 23.89
CA CYS A 179 6.49 22.00 23.80
C CYS A 179 6.62 23.41 23.23
N LYS A 180 7.62 24.21 23.70
CA LYS A 180 7.84 25.56 23.18
C LYS A 180 8.30 25.53 21.71
N ARG A 181 9.14 24.60 21.34
CA ARG A 181 9.60 24.40 19.95
C ARG A 181 8.42 24.10 19.01
N TYR A 182 7.52 23.22 19.42
CA TYR A 182 6.31 22.90 18.69
C TYR A 182 5.36 24.09 18.58
N ASP A 183 5.16 24.81 19.68
CA ASP A 183 4.29 26.01 19.75
C ASP A 183 4.81 27.12 18.81
N SER A 184 6.13 27.31 18.76
CA SER A 184 6.78 28.26 17.84
C SER A 184 6.55 27.85 16.37
N ALA A 185 6.61 26.56 16.05
CA ALA A 185 6.34 26.06 14.71
C ALA A 185 4.86 26.23 14.32
N LEU A 186 3.93 26.08 15.27
CA LEU A 186 2.50 26.34 15.07
C LEU A 186 2.17 27.82 14.87
N GLY A 187 2.99 28.75 15.38
CA GLY A 187 2.74 30.19 15.28
C GLY A 187 2.53 30.64 13.83
N ARG A 188 3.36 30.19 12.91
CA ARG A 188 3.24 30.53 11.47
C ARG A 188 1.98 29.94 10.84
N TRP A 189 1.63 28.71 11.16
CA TRP A 189 0.38 28.09 10.73
C TRP A 189 -0.84 28.88 11.20
N TYR A 190 -0.82 29.34 12.48
CA TYR A 190 -1.89 30.11 13.08
C TYR A 190 -2.07 31.47 12.38
N GLU A 191 -0.98 32.20 12.07
CA GLU A 191 -1.02 33.46 11.31
C GLU A 191 -1.65 33.26 9.91
N LEU A 192 -1.26 32.21 9.20
CA LEU A 192 -1.83 31.89 7.88
C LEU A 192 -3.32 31.54 7.97
N CYS A 193 -3.73 30.79 8.99
CA CYS A 193 -5.14 30.47 9.25
C CYS A 193 -5.96 31.72 9.58
N ASN A 194 -5.42 32.64 10.42
CA ASN A 194 -6.09 33.88 10.73
C ASN A 194 -6.24 34.79 9.50
N ARG A 195 -5.20 34.89 8.67
CA ARG A 195 -5.29 35.63 7.41
C ARG A 195 -6.34 35.00 6.48
N GLN A 196 -6.40 33.68 6.43
CA GLN A 196 -7.44 32.95 5.67
C GLN A 196 -8.84 33.27 6.19
N ALA A 197 -9.05 33.27 7.51
CA ALA A 197 -10.34 33.55 8.12
C ALA A 197 -10.83 34.98 7.78
N VAL A 198 -9.92 35.98 7.83
CA VAL A 198 -10.29 37.36 7.46
C VAL A 198 -10.69 37.48 5.98
N VAL A 199 -9.87 36.96 5.07
CA VAL A 199 -10.16 37.05 3.62
C VAL A 199 -11.42 36.27 3.26
N THR A 200 -11.63 35.09 3.86
CA THR A 200 -12.85 34.28 3.70
C THR A 200 -14.06 35.04 4.23
N GLY A 201 -13.94 35.67 5.41
CA GLY A 201 -15.01 36.48 5.99
C GLY A 201 -15.42 37.65 5.08
N ILE A 202 -14.45 38.38 4.53
CA ILE A 202 -14.70 39.50 3.60
C ILE A 202 -15.38 38.99 2.32
N TYR A 203 -14.86 37.87 1.76
CA TYR A 203 -15.43 37.26 0.54
C TYR A 203 -16.89 36.84 0.76
N PHE A 204 -17.20 36.12 1.82
CA PHE A 204 -18.57 35.70 2.13
C PHE A 204 -19.47 36.89 2.44
N SER A 205 -18.99 37.90 3.17
CA SER A 205 -19.81 39.07 3.48
C SER A 205 -20.15 39.88 2.22
N VAL A 206 -19.17 40.15 1.34
CA VAL A 206 -19.37 41.03 0.18
C VAL A 206 -20.06 40.27 -0.96
N ILE A 207 -19.56 39.11 -1.33
CA ILE A 207 -20.05 38.41 -2.54
C ILE A 207 -21.32 37.60 -2.23
N TYR A 208 -21.30 36.83 -1.16
CA TYR A 208 -22.44 35.95 -0.84
C TYR A 208 -23.57 36.74 -0.16
N SER A 209 -23.33 37.38 0.99
CA SER A 209 -24.39 38.03 1.76
C SER A 209 -24.88 39.31 1.12
N PHE A 210 -23.97 40.24 0.81
CA PHE A 210 -24.38 41.55 0.30
C PHE A 210 -24.81 41.48 -1.15
N LEU A 211 -23.98 41.00 -2.06
CA LEU A 211 -24.29 41.01 -3.48
C LEU A 211 -25.41 40.00 -3.84
N SER A 212 -25.27 38.75 -3.40
CA SER A 212 -26.14 37.67 -3.82
C SER A 212 -27.44 37.54 -3.06
N GLN A 213 -27.41 37.78 -1.74
CA GLN A 213 -28.61 37.63 -0.89
C GLN A 213 -29.37 38.94 -0.67
N LEU A 214 -28.74 40.08 -0.94
CA LEU A 214 -29.41 41.40 -0.75
C LEU A 214 -29.61 42.11 -2.09
N VAL A 215 -28.55 42.45 -2.82
CA VAL A 215 -28.67 43.32 -4.00
C VAL A 215 -29.50 42.68 -5.12
N VAL A 216 -29.25 41.43 -5.45
CA VAL A 216 -29.96 40.75 -6.56
C VAL A 216 -31.42 40.50 -6.24
N PRO A 217 -31.81 39.94 -5.09
CA PRO A 217 -33.23 39.81 -4.74
C PRO A 217 -33.96 41.15 -4.66
N VAL A 218 -33.31 42.19 -4.14
CA VAL A 218 -33.91 43.53 -4.13
C VAL A 218 -34.13 44.08 -5.54
N ALA A 219 -33.13 43.97 -6.41
CA ALA A 219 -33.26 44.39 -7.82
C ALA A 219 -34.40 43.61 -8.55
N LEU A 220 -34.47 42.31 -8.35
CA LEU A 220 -35.55 41.47 -8.90
C LEU A 220 -36.91 41.85 -8.32
N LEU A 221 -36.99 42.15 -7.03
CA LEU A 221 -38.24 42.57 -6.38
C LEU A 221 -38.70 43.93 -6.92
N VAL A 222 -37.81 44.93 -6.99
CA VAL A 222 -38.15 46.28 -7.48
C VAL A 222 -38.59 46.23 -8.95
N TYR A 223 -37.84 45.60 -9.81
CA TYR A 223 -38.18 45.50 -11.23
C TYR A 223 -39.39 44.57 -11.46
N GLY A 224 -39.46 43.45 -10.75
CA GLY A 224 -40.57 42.51 -10.82
C GLY A 224 -41.87 43.09 -10.30
N SER A 225 -41.86 43.87 -9.18
CA SER A 225 -43.06 44.55 -8.68
C SER A 225 -43.60 45.58 -9.68
N HIS A 226 -42.71 46.32 -10.37
CA HIS A 226 -43.12 47.24 -11.43
C HIS A 226 -43.84 46.50 -12.59
N LEU A 227 -43.34 45.30 -13.00
CA LEU A 227 -43.97 44.46 -14.00
C LEU A 227 -45.34 43.90 -13.54
N VAL A 228 -45.46 43.57 -12.26
CA VAL A 228 -46.75 43.12 -11.68
C VAL A 228 -47.76 44.28 -11.61
N MET A 229 -47.33 45.46 -11.16
CA MET A 229 -48.20 46.64 -11.10
C MET A 229 -48.63 47.14 -12.48
N SER A 230 -47.81 46.96 -13.50
CA SER A 230 -48.17 47.26 -14.90
C SER A 230 -49.02 46.20 -15.58
N GLY A 231 -49.39 45.12 -14.88
CA GLY A 231 -50.25 44.04 -15.41
C GLY A 231 -49.55 43.11 -16.39
N GLN A 232 -48.20 43.22 -16.57
CA GLN A 232 -47.42 42.40 -17.50
C GLN A 232 -47.00 41.04 -16.91
N MET A 233 -47.16 40.84 -15.59
CA MET A 233 -46.76 39.63 -14.92
C MET A 233 -47.65 39.33 -13.71
N HIS A 234 -48.01 38.05 -13.51
CA HIS A 234 -48.73 37.62 -12.31
C HIS A 234 -47.78 37.56 -11.09
N PRO A 235 -48.24 37.88 -9.87
CA PRO A 235 -47.42 37.84 -8.64
C PRO A 235 -46.77 36.49 -8.38
N GLU A 236 -47.46 35.38 -8.68
CA GLU A 236 -46.99 34.01 -8.55
C GLU A 236 -45.67 33.76 -9.31
N ARG A 237 -45.59 34.37 -10.51
CA ARG A 237 -44.36 34.22 -11.35
C ARG A 237 -43.18 34.95 -10.77
N LEU A 238 -43.37 36.07 -10.10
CA LEU A 238 -42.31 36.80 -9.42
C LEU A 238 -41.75 35.98 -8.25
N ILE A 239 -42.66 35.37 -7.45
CA ILE A 239 -42.24 34.50 -6.33
C ILE A 239 -41.43 33.29 -6.88
N ALA A 240 -41.91 32.67 -7.96
CA ALA A 240 -41.18 31.58 -8.62
C ALA A 240 -39.78 32.02 -9.08
N PHE A 241 -39.69 33.23 -9.67
CA PHE A 241 -38.42 33.80 -10.09
C PHE A 241 -37.40 33.94 -8.93
N MET A 242 -37.86 34.46 -7.79
CA MET A 242 -36.99 34.62 -6.62
C MET A 242 -36.50 33.28 -6.07
N LEU A 243 -37.39 32.27 -6.02
CA LEU A 243 -37.01 30.92 -5.56
C LEU A 243 -36.00 30.25 -6.50
N TYR A 244 -36.25 30.34 -7.81
CA TYR A 244 -35.34 29.73 -8.79
C TYR A 244 -34.01 30.49 -8.94
N GLN A 245 -33.97 31.80 -8.71
CA GLN A 245 -32.76 32.59 -8.71
C GLN A 245 -31.82 32.14 -7.59
N GLY A 246 -32.33 31.92 -6.37
CA GLY A 246 -31.57 31.43 -5.26
C GLY A 246 -30.94 30.04 -5.56
N GLN A 247 -31.74 29.12 -6.13
CA GLN A 247 -31.27 27.81 -6.56
C GLN A 247 -30.22 27.90 -7.68
N LEU A 248 -30.42 28.77 -8.69
CA LEU A 248 -29.48 28.98 -9.77
C LEU A 248 -28.08 29.34 -9.24
N GLN A 249 -28.04 30.26 -8.28
CA GLN A 249 -26.80 30.68 -7.66
C GLN A 249 -26.13 29.57 -6.87
N GLU A 250 -26.87 28.80 -6.12
CA GLU A 250 -26.37 27.64 -5.38
C GLU A 250 -25.72 26.63 -6.32
N TYR A 251 -26.40 26.23 -7.42
CA TYR A 251 -25.83 25.28 -8.37
C TYR A 251 -24.62 25.81 -9.16
N VAL A 252 -24.61 27.13 -9.48
CA VAL A 252 -23.43 27.75 -10.06
C VAL A 252 -22.24 27.71 -9.10
N SER A 253 -22.46 28.01 -7.81
CA SER A 253 -21.43 27.91 -6.79
C SER A 253 -20.92 26.48 -6.61
N ASN A 254 -21.83 25.49 -6.60
CA ASN A 254 -21.47 24.08 -6.51
C ASN A 254 -20.63 23.61 -7.72
N LEU A 255 -20.96 24.08 -8.92
CA LEU A 255 -20.19 23.81 -10.13
C LEU A 255 -18.77 24.36 -10.05
N LEU A 256 -18.59 25.61 -9.57
CA LEU A 256 -17.29 26.23 -9.39
C LEU A 256 -16.46 25.51 -8.31
N ASN A 257 -17.10 25.14 -7.21
CA ASN A 257 -16.46 24.35 -6.14
C ASN A 257 -16.01 22.98 -6.64
N ALA A 258 -16.79 22.32 -7.51
CA ALA A 258 -16.42 21.06 -8.11
C ALA A 258 -15.15 21.17 -8.96
N PHE A 259 -15.02 22.23 -9.78
CA PHE A 259 -13.80 22.48 -10.54
C PHE A 259 -12.59 22.75 -9.62
N THR A 260 -12.77 23.52 -8.55
CA THR A 260 -11.70 23.80 -7.58
C THR A 260 -11.24 22.52 -6.88
N SER A 261 -12.16 21.65 -6.47
CA SER A 261 -11.84 20.34 -5.87
C SER A 261 -11.10 19.43 -6.84
N MET A 262 -11.48 19.43 -8.12
CA MET A 262 -10.80 18.65 -9.16
C MET A 262 -9.33 19.07 -9.30
N TYR A 263 -9.05 20.36 -9.37
CA TYR A 263 -7.67 20.87 -9.44
C TYR A 263 -6.88 20.50 -8.20
N LYS A 264 -7.46 20.63 -7.01
CA LYS A 264 -6.79 20.29 -5.75
C LYS A 264 -6.42 18.81 -5.66
N SER A 265 -7.30 17.92 -6.09
CA SER A 265 -7.07 16.47 -6.07
C SER A 265 -6.11 15.98 -7.17
N SER A 266 -5.82 16.80 -8.15
CA SER A 266 -4.90 16.47 -9.26
C SER A 266 -3.50 16.15 -8.75
N GLY A 267 -3.02 16.85 -7.72
CA GLY A 267 -1.70 16.60 -7.10
C GLY A 267 -1.61 15.23 -6.43
N SER A 268 -2.57 14.89 -5.57
CA SER A 268 -2.64 13.59 -4.90
C SER A 268 -2.81 12.45 -5.90
N ALA A 269 -3.62 12.69 -6.96
CA ALA A 269 -3.82 11.73 -8.04
C ALA A 269 -2.53 11.47 -8.81
N ALA A 270 -1.79 12.52 -9.18
CA ALA A 270 -0.54 12.38 -9.91
C ALA A 270 0.46 11.47 -9.16
N ALA A 271 0.63 11.68 -7.85
CA ALA A 271 1.55 10.88 -7.03
C ALA A 271 1.15 9.39 -6.94
N VAL A 272 -0.15 9.09 -6.90
CA VAL A 272 -0.65 7.71 -6.88
C VAL A 272 -0.50 7.04 -8.24
N PHE A 273 -0.85 7.73 -9.34
CA PHE A 273 -0.72 7.18 -10.69
C PHE A 273 0.74 7.05 -11.12
N GLU A 274 1.62 7.98 -10.75
CA GLU A 274 3.07 7.85 -10.95
C GLU A 274 3.59 6.54 -10.34
N LEU A 275 3.13 6.18 -9.13
CA LEU A 275 3.52 4.94 -8.48
C LEU A 275 2.90 3.70 -9.14
N ILE A 276 1.68 3.79 -9.65
CA ILE A 276 1.02 2.69 -10.40
C ILE A 276 1.74 2.44 -11.73
N ASP A 277 2.15 3.51 -12.42
CA ASP A 277 2.78 3.44 -13.74
C ASP A 277 4.30 3.21 -13.65
N ARG A 278 4.89 3.40 -12.46
CA ARG A 278 6.31 3.19 -12.23
C ARG A 278 6.70 1.75 -12.50
N GLN A 279 7.67 1.59 -13.39
CA GLN A 279 8.31 0.30 -13.63
C GLN A 279 9.48 0.15 -12.64
N PRO A 280 9.64 -1.02 -12.01
CA PRO A 280 10.79 -1.29 -11.16
C PRO A 280 12.08 -1.21 -11.97
N VAL A 281 13.13 -0.70 -11.35
CA VAL A 281 14.47 -0.68 -11.94
C VAL A 281 15.08 -2.07 -11.71
N GLY A 282 15.48 -2.73 -12.80
CA GLY A 282 15.92 -4.12 -12.78
C GLY A 282 14.78 -5.07 -13.19
N ASN A 283 15.14 -6.12 -13.87
CA ASN A 283 14.17 -7.05 -14.43
C ASN A 283 14.01 -8.25 -13.48
N ASN A 284 13.07 -8.16 -12.53
CA ASN A 284 12.69 -9.29 -11.67
C ASN A 284 11.96 -10.41 -12.46
N GLU A 285 11.86 -10.30 -13.78
CA GLU A 285 11.16 -11.24 -14.66
C GLU A 285 12.09 -12.32 -15.25
N GLY A 286 13.24 -12.58 -14.64
CA GLY A 286 14.05 -13.74 -15.00
C GLY A 286 13.18 -15.00 -15.04
N SER A 287 13.28 -15.77 -16.09
CA SER A 287 12.46 -16.99 -16.30
C SER A 287 13.26 -18.29 -16.21
N HIS A 288 14.57 -18.20 -16.08
CA HIS A 288 15.44 -19.36 -16.05
C HIS A 288 15.33 -20.11 -14.73
N VAL A 289 15.28 -21.43 -14.82
CA VAL A 289 15.32 -22.38 -13.71
C VAL A 289 16.47 -23.36 -14.00
N VAL A 290 17.44 -23.43 -13.09
CA VAL A 290 18.58 -24.34 -13.23
C VAL A 290 18.19 -25.72 -12.69
N THR A 291 18.34 -26.76 -13.51
CA THR A 291 18.04 -28.13 -13.11
C THR A 291 19.03 -29.10 -13.79
N PRO A 292 19.82 -29.90 -13.07
CA PRO A 292 19.96 -29.95 -11.62
C PRO A 292 20.68 -28.72 -11.06
N PHE A 293 20.34 -28.31 -9.83
CA PHE A 293 21.00 -27.24 -9.11
C PHE A 293 21.93 -27.81 -8.05
N LEU A 294 23.21 -27.46 -8.12
CA LEU A 294 24.26 -27.97 -7.23
C LEU A 294 24.55 -27.01 -6.08
N GLY A 295 24.36 -25.70 -6.30
CA GLY A 295 24.53 -24.67 -5.30
C GLY A 295 25.90 -23.99 -5.31
N ALA A 296 26.62 -23.97 -6.44
CA ALA A 296 27.82 -23.13 -6.54
C ALA A 296 27.45 -21.66 -6.58
N VAL A 297 28.20 -20.83 -5.83
CA VAL A 297 28.02 -19.38 -5.75
C VAL A 297 29.25 -18.68 -6.26
N GLU A 298 29.10 -17.69 -7.15
CA GLU A 298 30.23 -17.01 -7.75
C GLU A 298 29.96 -15.52 -7.95
N LEU A 299 30.91 -14.67 -7.54
CA LEU A 299 30.95 -13.26 -7.91
C LEU A 299 32.23 -13.06 -8.77
N ARG A 300 32.09 -12.38 -9.92
CA ARG A 300 33.18 -12.09 -10.86
C ARG A 300 33.30 -10.61 -11.06
N ASP A 301 34.40 -10.02 -10.57
CA ASP A 301 34.78 -8.62 -10.74
C ASP A 301 33.62 -7.65 -10.47
N VAL A 302 32.95 -7.83 -9.32
CA VAL A 302 31.73 -7.11 -8.97
C VAL A 302 32.05 -5.73 -8.41
N HIS A 303 31.49 -4.69 -9.07
CA HIS A 303 31.51 -3.30 -8.61
C HIS A 303 30.09 -2.87 -8.24
N PHE A 304 29.95 -2.25 -7.06
CA PHE A 304 28.63 -1.87 -6.58
C PHE A 304 28.64 -0.60 -5.72
N PHE A 305 27.63 0.25 -5.95
CA PHE A 305 27.22 1.34 -5.07
C PHE A 305 25.71 1.34 -4.89
N TYR A 306 25.23 1.75 -3.73
CA TYR A 306 23.79 1.86 -3.48
C TYR A 306 23.19 3.04 -4.25
N PRO A 307 22.00 2.88 -4.88
CA PRO A 307 21.32 3.98 -5.59
C PRO A 307 21.07 5.22 -4.73
N ALA A 308 20.88 5.04 -3.42
CA ALA A 308 20.68 6.12 -2.47
C ALA A 308 21.95 6.94 -2.18
N ARG A 309 23.16 6.41 -2.49
CA ARG A 309 24.47 7.04 -2.25
C ARG A 309 25.44 6.71 -3.38
N PRO A 310 25.23 7.23 -4.59
CA PRO A 310 26.01 6.86 -5.78
C PRO A 310 27.48 7.30 -5.72
N GLU A 311 27.79 8.28 -4.89
CA GLU A 311 29.17 8.77 -4.68
C GLU A 311 30.06 7.81 -3.87
N LYS A 312 29.46 6.84 -3.15
CA LYS A 312 30.21 5.89 -2.32
C LYS A 312 30.23 4.49 -2.93
N VAL A 313 31.36 4.12 -3.54
CA VAL A 313 31.61 2.75 -4.00
C VAL A 313 31.71 1.83 -2.77
N VAL A 314 30.91 0.75 -2.75
CA VAL A 314 30.85 -0.21 -1.64
C VAL A 314 31.60 -1.49 -1.96
N LEU A 315 31.49 -1.99 -3.20
CA LEU A 315 32.29 -3.11 -3.69
C LEU A 315 33.10 -2.64 -4.91
N ASN A 316 34.36 -3.03 -4.95
CA ASN A 316 35.32 -2.60 -5.96
C ASN A 316 36.12 -3.81 -6.48
N GLY A 317 35.63 -4.47 -7.52
CA GLY A 317 36.26 -5.63 -8.13
C GLY A 317 36.20 -6.89 -7.26
N VAL A 318 35.14 -7.14 -6.53
CA VAL A 318 35.00 -8.33 -5.67
C VAL A 318 34.87 -9.57 -6.53
N ALA A 319 35.75 -10.52 -6.32
CA ALA A 319 35.71 -11.87 -6.85
C ALA A 319 35.71 -12.88 -5.70
N LEU A 320 34.73 -13.78 -5.67
CA LEU A 320 34.66 -14.87 -4.71
C LEU A 320 33.93 -16.07 -5.34
N ARG A 321 34.31 -17.27 -4.91
CA ARG A 321 33.69 -18.51 -5.35
C ARG A 321 33.56 -19.49 -4.21
N ALA A 322 32.35 -20.02 -4.02
CA ALA A 322 32.03 -21.11 -3.13
C ALA A 322 31.55 -22.33 -3.95
N GLU A 323 32.16 -23.47 -3.72
CA GLU A 323 31.81 -24.72 -4.37
C GLU A 323 30.54 -25.34 -3.71
N PRO A 324 29.84 -26.25 -4.41
CA PRO A 324 28.67 -26.92 -3.83
C PRO A 324 28.96 -27.63 -2.52
N GLY A 325 28.22 -27.30 -1.47
CA GLY A 325 28.38 -27.88 -0.13
C GLY A 325 29.52 -27.31 0.70
N GLU A 326 30.25 -26.30 0.20
CA GLU A 326 31.34 -25.63 0.89
C GLU A 326 30.82 -24.66 1.95
N PHE A 327 31.52 -24.60 3.09
CA PHE A 327 31.29 -23.62 4.16
C PHE A 327 32.26 -22.45 4.02
N VAL A 328 31.78 -21.30 3.60
CA VAL A 328 32.58 -20.09 3.32
C VAL A 328 32.29 -19.00 4.35
N ALA A 329 33.31 -18.42 4.94
CA ALA A 329 33.22 -17.29 5.84
C ALA A 329 33.64 -15.97 5.17
N LEU A 330 32.83 -14.93 5.31
CA LEU A 330 33.16 -13.56 4.93
C LEU A 330 33.49 -12.76 6.18
N VAL A 331 34.72 -12.28 6.28
CA VAL A 331 35.26 -11.51 7.41
C VAL A 331 35.73 -10.15 6.96
N GLY A 332 35.79 -9.17 7.87
CA GLY A 332 36.25 -7.82 7.56
C GLY A 332 35.63 -6.79 8.50
N GLY A 333 36.11 -5.57 8.46
CA GLY A 333 35.60 -4.46 9.26
C GLY A 333 34.17 -4.10 9.01
N SER A 334 33.57 -3.29 9.88
CA SER A 334 32.26 -2.71 9.63
C SER A 334 32.30 -1.83 8.38
N GLY A 335 31.28 -1.96 7.52
CA GLY A 335 31.25 -1.19 6.26
C GLY A 335 32.16 -1.71 5.13
N SER A 336 32.85 -2.86 5.28
CA SER A 336 33.70 -3.44 4.22
C SER A 336 32.93 -4.04 3.03
N GLY A 337 31.59 -4.12 3.09
CA GLY A 337 30.76 -4.62 1.97
C GLY A 337 30.19 -6.03 2.15
N LYS A 338 30.41 -6.70 3.30
CA LYS A 338 29.95 -8.10 3.55
C LYS A 338 28.45 -8.30 3.33
N SER A 339 27.60 -7.50 3.99
CA SER A 339 26.14 -7.61 3.84
C SER A 339 25.68 -7.22 2.44
N THR A 340 26.45 -6.37 1.73
CA THR A 340 26.19 -6.02 0.33
C THR A 340 26.36 -7.22 -0.60
N VAL A 341 27.31 -8.10 -0.34
CA VAL A 341 27.46 -9.37 -1.07
C VAL A 341 26.18 -10.20 -0.95
N PHE A 342 25.61 -10.31 0.26
CA PHE A 342 24.34 -11.03 0.48
C PHE A 342 23.15 -10.37 -0.23
N HIS A 343 23.09 -9.04 -0.24
CA HIS A 343 22.04 -8.33 -0.96
C HIS A 343 22.11 -8.58 -2.48
N LEU A 344 23.30 -8.66 -3.05
CA LEU A 344 23.49 -8.96 -4.47
C LEU A 344 23.14 -10.43 -4.78
N LEU A 345 23.55 -11.38 -3.92
CA LEU A 345 23.20 -12.80 -4.08
C LEU A 345 21.67 -13.02 -4.02
N GLN A 346 20.96 -12.30 -3.15
CA GLN A 346 19.50 -12.33 -3.06
C GLN A 346 18.81 -11.55 -4.19
N HIS A 347 19.57 -10.94 -5.09
CA HIS A 347 19.08 -10.10 -6.18
C HIS A 347 18.20 -8.95 -5.69
N PHE A 348 18.51 -8.37 -4.52
CA PHE A 348 17.87 -7.14 -4.04
C PHE A 348 18.34 -5.91 -4.81
N TYR A 349 19.55 -5.99 -5.37
CA TYR A 349 20.19 -5.00 -6.22
C TYR A 349 20.95 -5.68 -7.35
N GLU A 350 21.18 -4.96 -8.42
CA GLU A 350 22.02 -5.37 -9.54
C GLU A 350 23.39 -4.68 -9.43
N PRO A 351 24.52 -5.37 -9.70
CA PRO A 351 25.83 -4.76 -9.72
C PRO A 351 25.96 -3.81 -10.92
N GLN A 352 26.72 -2.73 -10.80
CA GLN A 352 27.00 -1.83 -11.91
C GLN A 352 27.98 -2.43 -12.91
N MET A 353 28.92 -3.27 -12.44
CA MET A 353 29.85 -4.02 -13.29
C MET A 353 30.09 -5.40 -12.65
N GLY A 354 30.47 -6.36 -13.49
CA GLY A 354 30.70 -7.73 -13.05
C GLY A 354 29.43 -8.58 -13.11
N VAL A 355 29.52 -9.80 -12.60
CA VAL A 355 28.44 -10.79 -12.65
C VAL A 355 28.32 -11.51 -11.32
N VAL A 356 27.11 -11.69 -10.84
CA VAL A 356 26.75 -12.56 -9.71
C VAL A 356 26.07 -13.80 -10.29
N ALA A 357 26.60 -14.99 -10.06
CA ALA A 357 26.14 -16.21 -10.68
C ALA A 357 25.87 -17.31 -9.67
N LEU A 358 24.87 -18.15 -9.96
CA LEU A 358 24.58 -19.42 -9.29
C LEU A 358 24.67 -20.55 -10.30
N ASP A 359 25.49 -21.57 -9.99
CA ASP A 359 25.85 -22.67 -10.92
C ASP A 359 26.23 -22.16 -12.32
N GLY A 360 26.94 -21.00 -12.38
CA GLY A 360 27.42 -20.38 -13.63
C GLY A 360 26.37 -19.57 -14.39
N VAL A 361 25.13 -19.50 -13.91
CA VAL A 361 24.05 -18.69 -14.50
C VAL A 361 23.89 -17.38 -13.72
N ASP A 362 23.85 -16.26 -14.45
CA ASP A 362 23.65 -14.93 -13.86
C ASP A 362 22.31 -14.86 -13.11
N VAL A 363 22.35 -14.34 -11.87
CA VAL A 363 21.19 -14.21 -10.98
C VAL A 363 20.11 -13.35 -11.61
N SER A 364 20.45 -12.36 -12.43
CA SER A 364 19.48 -11.50 -13.14
C SER A 364 18.59 -12.25 -14.14
N LEU A 365 19.06 -13.39 -14.63
CA LEU A 365 18.31 -14.23 -15.57
C LEU A 365 17.41 -15.26 -14.87
N LEU A 366 17.63 -15.49 -13.58
CA LEU A 366 16.92 -16.50 -12.80
C LEU A 366 15.53 -16.03 -12.42
N SER A 367 14.58 -16.97 -12.36
CA SER A 367 13.25 -16.69 -11.82
C SER A 367 13.34 -16.28 -10.34
N HIS A 368 12.80 -15.12 -9.99
CA HIS A 368 12.79 -14.61 -8.61
C HIS A 368 12.20 -15.63 -7.61
N ALA A 369 11.05 -16.22 -7.93
CA ALA A 369 10.43 -17.25 -7.09
C ALA A 369 11.30 -18.50 -6.93
N TRP A 370 12.01 -18.90 -7.98
CA TRP A 370 12.91 -20.04 -7.94
C TRP A 370 14.16 -19.71 -7.11
N LEU A 371 14.78 -18.55 -7.30
CA LEU A 371 15.95 -18.09 -6.56
C LEU A 371 15.72 -18.15 -5.06
N HIS A 372 14.62 -17.55 -4.58
CA HIS A 372 14.27 -17.53 -3.15
C HIS A 372 13.70 -18.84 -2.61
N ARG A 373 13.52 -19.85 -3.46
CA ARG A 373 13.21 -21.23 -3.05
C ARG A 373 14.48 -22.04 -2.82
N VAL A 374 15.54 -21.82 -3.62
CA VAL A 374 16.81 -22.54 -3.51
C VAL A 374 17.80 -21.89 -2.57
N MET A 375 17.57 -20.62 -2.23
CA MET A 375 18.41 -19.81 -1.34
C MET A 375 17.59 -19.30 -0.15
N ALA A 376 18.11 -19.46 1.07
CA ALA A 376 17.53 -18.85 2.26
C ALA A 376 18.53 -17.98 2.99
N CYS A 377 18.05 -16.92 3.63
CA CYS A 377 18.87 -16.02 4.43
C CYS A 377 18.35 -15.95 5.87
N VAL A 378 19.26 -16.02 6.85
CA VAL A 378 18.98 -15.75 8.26
C VAL A 378 19.75 -14.49 8.64
N GLY A 379 19.04 -13.39 8.83
CA GLY A 379 19.65 -12.09 9.16
C GLY A 379 20.00 -11.93 10.62
N GLN A 380 20.68 -10.84 10.93
CA GLN A 380 21.14 -10.47 12.28
C GLN A 380 19.96 -10.27 13.25
N GLU A 381 18.94 -9.54 12.85
CA GLU A 381 17.71 -9.31 13.59
C GLU A 381 16.51 -9.87 12.80
N PRO A 382 16.10 -11.11 13.02
CA PRO A 382 15.02 -11.70 12.24
C PRO A 382 13.68 -11.03 12.55
N VAL A 383 12.99 -10.63 11.48
CA VAL A 383 11.65 -10.08 11.58
C VAL A 383 10.62 -11.21 11.59
N LEU A 384 9.78 -11.20 12.62
CA LEU A 384 8.61 -12.06 12.70
C LEU A 384 7.35 -11.24 12.38
N PHE A 385 6.45 -11.84 11.60
CA PHE A 385 5.15 -11.24 11.31
C PHE A 385 4.20 -11.42 12.49
N SER A 386 3.30 -10.49 12.67
CA SER A 386 2.19 -10.65 13.62
C SER A 386 1.34 -11.85 13.19
N GLY A 387 1.26 -12.85 14.06
CA GLY A 387 0.62 -14.13 13.79
C GLY A 387 1.11 -15.20 14.74
N THR A 388 0.83 -16.45 14.46
CA THR A 388 1.27 -17.60 15.27
C THR A 388 2.72 -17.98 14.96
N VAL A 389 3.33 -18.76 15.86
CA VAL A 389 4.65 -19.39 15.62
C VAL A 389 4.59 -20.27 14.37
N LEU A 390 3.52 -21.06 14.22
CA LEU A 390 3.29 -21.92 13.05
C LEU A 390 3.30 -21.10 11.75
N GLU A 391 2.53 -20.01 11.71
CA GLU A 391 2.46 -19.14 10.55
C GLU A 391 3.81 -18.50 10.20
N ASN A 392 4.62 -18.19 11.19
CA ASN A 392 5.95 -17.67 10.98
C ASN A 392 6.92 -18.71 10.43
N ILE A 393 6.89 -19.94 10.90
CA ILE A 393 7.72 -21.03 10.39
C ILE A 393 7.29 -21.41 8.96
N THR A 394 5.99 -21.53 8.70
CA THR A 394 5.44 -21.92 7.39
C THR A 394 5.44 -20.81 6.36
N TYR A 395 5.85 -19.59 6.73
CA TYR A 395 5.82 -18.43 5.83
C TYR A 395 6.50 -18.68 4.49
N SER A 396 7.62 -19.40 4.51
CA SER A 396 8.39 -19.75 3.33
C SER A 396 7.69 -20.73 2.37
N ARG A 397 6.76 -21.58 2.86
CA ARG A 397 5.98 -22.53 2.06
C ARG A 397 4.67 -21.94 1.51
N ARG A 398 4.16 -20.82 2.07
CA ARG A 398 2.85 -20.27 1.74
C ARG A 398 2.64 -20.03 0.23
N MET A 399 3.67 -19.58 -0.48
CA MET A 399 3.56 -19.38 -1.94
C MET A 399 3.45 -20.70 -2.69
N ALA A 400 4.26 -21.71 -2.33
CA ALA A 400 4.21 -23.03 -2.97
C ALA A 400 2.86 -23.73 -2.72
N ASP A 401 2.31 -23.57 -1.53
CA ASP A 401 1.02 -24.14 -1.15
C ASP A 401 -0.14 -23.39 -1.84
N ALA A 402 -0.07 -22.06 -1.92
CA ALA A 402 -1.04 -21.24 -2.65
C ALA A 402 -1.05 -21.55 -4.15
N GLU A 403 0.13 -21.72 -4.77
CA GLU A 403 0.23 -22.14 -6.18
C GLU A 403 -0.35 -23.54 -6.40
N ARG A 404 -0.08 -24.48 -5.51
CA ARG A 404 -0.66 -25.86 -5.56
C ARG A 404 -2.17 -25.85 -5.41
N ASP A 405 -2.68 -25.01 -4.51
CA ASP A 405 -4.12 -24.87 -4.30
C ASP A 405 -4.81 -24.23 -5.51
N GLU A 406 -4.21 -23.19 -6.09
CA GLU A 406 -4.73 -22.55 -7.30
C GLU A 406 -4.71 -23.52 -8.50
N GLU A 407 -3.62 -24.26 -8.68
CA GLU A 407 -3.55 -25.28 -9.72
C GLU A 407 -4.60 -26.38 -9.50
N SER A 408 -4.80 -26.80 -8.26
CA SER A 408 -5.83 -27.76 -7.87
C SER A 408 -7.24 -27.24 -8.16
N ARG A 409 -7.51 -25.96 -7.85
CA ARG A 409 -8.78 -25.27 -8.19
C ARG A 409 -8.98 -25.19 -9.70
N ARG A 410 -7.93 -24.77 -10.45
CA ARG A 410 -7.96 -24.73 -11.93
C ARG A 410 -8.20 -26.12 -12.53
N ARG A 411 -7.56 -27.19 -12.00
CA ARG A 411 -7.79 -28.57 -12.41
C ARG A 411 -9.23 -29.04 -12.09
N ARG A 412 -9.76 -28.69 -10.92
CA ARG A 412 -11.16 -28.98 -10.54
C ARG A 412 -12.15 -28.24 -11.44
N ALA A 413 -11.92 -26.95 -11.74
CA ALA A 413 -12.74 -26.16 -12.65
C ALA A 413 -12.72 -26.71 -14.07
N ARG A 414 -11.54 -27.09 -14.60
CA ARG A 414 -11.42 -27.78 -15.92
C ARG A 414 -12.17 -29.11 -15.94
N ARG A 415 -12.08 -29.92 -14.89
CA ARG A 415 -12.85 -31.17 -14.76
C ARG A 415 -14.36 -30.91 -14.71
N LYS A 416 -14.83 -29.93 -13.95
CA LYS A 416 -16.26 -29.53 -13.92
C LYS A 416 -16.73 -29.04 -15.29
N ARG A 417 -15.96 -28.22 -16.01
CA ARG A 417 -16.26 -27.78 -17.38
C ARG A 417 -16.32 -28.96 -18.36
N ALA A 418 -15.35 -29.87 -18.31
CA ALA A 418 -15.34 -31.08 -19.15
C ALA A 418 -16.54 -31.98 -18.87
N SER A 419 -16.91 -32.19 -17.60
CA SER A 419 -18.08 -33.00 -17.24
C SER A 419 -19.41 -32.33 -17.62
N ARG A 420 -19.47 -31.00 -17.62
CA ARG A 420 -20.64 -30.22 -18.06
C ARG A 420 -20.80 -30.30 -19.58
N ASN A 421 -19.72 -30.21 -20.32
CA ASN A 421 -19.74 -30.40 -21.78
C ASN A 421 -20.01 -31.84 -22.19
N ALA A 422 -19.59 -32.83 -21.40
CA ALA A 422 -19.91 -34.23 -21.63
C ALA A 422 -21.37 -34.59 -21.32
N ARG A 423 -22.08 -33.80 -20.52
CA ARG A 423 -23.53 -33.97 -20.23
C ARG A 423 -24.44 -33.32 -21.26
N VAL A 424 -23.93 -32.50 -22.17
CA VAL A 424 -24.65 -32.08 -23.37
C VAL A 424 -24.49 -33.19 -24.42
N ASN A 425 -25.12 -34.32 -24.14
CA ASN A 425 -25.28 -35.35 -25.17
C ASN A 425 -26.14 -34.79 -26.30
N PRO A 426 -25.78 -35.04 -27.57
CA PRO A 426 -26.69 -34.81 -28.66
C PRO A 426 -27.90 -35.72 -28.43
N ILE A 427 -29.09 -35.13 -28.39
CA ILE A 427 -30.35 -35.85 -28.40
C ILE A 427 -30.31 -36.82 -29.57
N PRO A 428 -30.46 -38.16 -29.40
CA PRO A 428 -30.57 -39.05 -30.52
C PRO A 428 -31.86 -38.71 -31.26
N ILE A 429 -31.75 -38.24 -32.47
CA ILE A 429 -32.89 -38.10 -33.38
C ILE A 429 -33.26 -39.50 -33.82
N PRO A 430 -34.45 -40.04 -33.50
CA PRO A 430 -34.88 -41.34 -34.02
C PRO A 430 -35.25 -41.19 -35.50
N GLY A 431 -34.53 -41.89 -36.34
CA GLY A 431 -34.98 -42.45 -37.62
C GLY A 431 -35.53 -41.49 -38.68
N GLY A 432 -34.76 -41.22 -39.71
CA GLY A 432 -35.21 -40.64 -40.96
C GLY A 432 -34.15 -40.85 -42.03
N SER A 433 -34.40 -41.86 -42.85
CA SER A 433 -33.65 -42.20 -44.05
C SER A 433 -33.69 -41.12 -45.10
N GLY A 434 -32.55 -40.84 -45.72
CA GLY A 434 -32.51 -40.48 -47.13
C GLY A 434 -32.15 -39.07 -47.53
N ALA A 435 -30.96 -38.96 -48.04
CA ALA A 435 -30.59 -38.22 -49.27
C ALA A 435 -30.65 -36.68 -49.35
N LEU A 436 -29.53 -36.17 -49.80
CA LEU A 436 -29.34 -34.92 -50.55
C LEU A 436 -29.45 -33.59 -49.79
N LEU A 437 -28.27 -33.01 -49.47
CA LEU A 437 -27.85 -31.71 -49.97
C LEU A 437 -26.38 -31.44 -49.57
N SER A 438 -25.48 -31.92 -50.36
CA SER A 438 -24.17 -31.32 -50.55
C SER A 438 -24.37 -30.02 -51.32
N LEU A 439 -23.79 -28.95 -50.84
CA LEU A 439 -23.36 -27.78 -51.58
C LEU A 439 -23.49 -26.54 -50.68
N ILE A 440 -22.37 -26.17 -50.06
CA ILE A 440 -21.84 -24.79 -50.07
C ILE A 440 -20.42 -24.85 -49.46
N PRO A 441 -19.37 -24.66 -50.26
CA PRO A 441 -18.01 -24.56 -49.74
C PRO A 441 -17.72 -23.12 -49.35
N TRP A 442 -17.47 -22.86 -48.04
CA TRP A 442 -16.84 -21.62 -47.64
C TRP A 442 -15.34 -21.74 -47.85
N ARG A 443 -14.89 -20.97 -48.77
CA ARG A 443 -13.53 -20.73 -49.25
C ARG A 443 -12.66 -20.22 -48.10
N ARG A 444 -11.65 -20.98 -47.69
CA ARG A 444 -10.50 -20.48 -46.93
C ARG A 444 -9.64 -19.64 -47.87
N THR A 445 -9.55 -18.36 -47.58
CA THR A 445 -8.44 -17.55 -48.09
C THR A 445 -7.43 -17.42 -46.97
N GLY A 446 -6.22 -17.89 -47.19
CA GLY A 446 -5.09 -17.79 -46.32
C GLY A 446 -4.59 -16.31 -46.31
N GLY A 447 -4.23 -15.90 -45.15
CA GLY A 447 -3.50 -14.66 -44.88
C GLY A 447 -2.68 -14.88 -43.62
N SER A 448 -1.39 -15.14 -43.81
CA SER A 448 -0.40 -15.18 -42.76
C SER A 448 -0.25 -13.80 -42.15
N PHE A 449 -0.51 -13.65 -40.86
CA PHE A 449 -0.02 -12.53 -40.06
C PHE A 449 0.68 -13.06 -38.82
N THR A 450 1.91 -12.67 -38.67
CA THR A 450 2.83 -12.93 -37.60
C THR A 450 2.26 -12.44 -36.26
N SER A 451 2.20 -13.34 -35.30
CA SER A 451 1.79 -13.07 -33.93
C SER A 451 2.89 -12.36 -33.16
N SER A 452 2.66 -11.13 -32.76
CA SER A 452 3.36 -10.52 -31.63
C SER A 452 2.58 -10.77 -30.35
N HIS A 453 3.31 -11.13 -29.33
CA HIS A 453 2.85 -11.41 -27.97
C HIS A 453 1.86 -10.37 -27.42
N SER A 454 0.72 -10.82 -26.95
CA SER A 454 -0.04 -10.14 -25.90
C SER A 454 -0.39 -11.14 -24.82
N SER A 455 0.24 -10.99 -23.68
CA SER A 455 -0.10 -11.63 -22.42
C SER A 455 -1.56 -11.38 -22.10
N GLY A 456 -2.35 -12.44 -22.04
CA GLY A 456 -3.77 -12.41 -21.70
C GLY A 456 -3.97 -11.98 -20.24
N PHE A 457 -4.33 -10.73 -20.03
CA PHE A 457 -4.95 -10.28 -18.77
C PHE A 457 -6.36 -10.88 -18.72
N MET A 458 -6.57 -11.80 -17.81
CA MET A 458 -7.89 -12.29 -17.45
C MET A 458 -8.62 -11.15 -16.71
N SER A 459 -9.74 -10.66 -17.26
CA SER A 459 -10.50 -9.58 -16.66
C SER A 459 -11.09 -10.05 -15.33
N LEU A 460 -10.99 -9.21 -14.29
CA LEU A 460 -11.57 -9.46 -12.97
C LEU A 460 -13.12 -9.53 -12.99
N ASP A 461 -13.75 -9.18 -14.08
CA ASP A 461 -15.20 -9.25 -14.26
C ASP A 461 -15.72 -10.70 -14.35
N ASP A 462 -14.84 -11.65 -14.75
CA ASP A 462 -15.20 -13.09 -14.80
C ASP A 462 -15.23 -13.77 -13.40
N LEU A 463 -14.66 -13.14 -12.36
CA LEU A 463 -14.64 -13.68 -10.99
C LEU A 463 -15.85 -13.25 -10.16
N ASP A 464 -16.39 -12.06 -10.41
CA ASP A 464 -17.53 -11.53 -9.65
C ASP A 464 -18.90 -12.16 -10.05
N GLU A 465 -19.04 -12.68 -11.28
CA GLU A 465 -20.25 -13.40 -11.70
C GLU A 465 -20.37 -14.81 -11.11
N GLU A 466 -19.26 -15.46 -10.78
CA GLU A 466 -19.26 -16.80 -10.20
C GLU A 466 -19.53 -16.77 -8.69
N GLU A 467 -19.12 -15.70 -7.97
CA GLU A 467 -19.37 -15.54 -6.53
C GLU A 467 -20.83 -15.17 -6.22
N MET A 468 -21.51 -14.47 -7.15
CA MET A 468 -22.96 -14.14 -7.01
C MET A 468 -23.90 -15.31 -7.31
N ARG A 469 -23.44 -16.30 -8.07
CA ARG A 469 -24.27 -17.49 -8.40
C ARG A 469 -24.21 -18.60 -7.35
N GLU A 470 -23.19 -18.63 -6.50
CA GLU A 470 -23.09 -19.62 -5.40
C GLU A 470 -23.86 -19.18 -4.13
N ARG A 471 -24.25 -17.93 -4.02
CA ARG A 471 -25.04 -17.39 -2.88
C ARG A 471 -26.54 -17.27 -3.21
N GLY A 472 -27.11 -18.22 -3.96
CA GLY A 472 -28.52 -18.34 -4.22
C GLY A 472 -29.33 -18.75 -2.97
N GLY A 473 -29.39 -17.87 -1.99
CA GLY A 473 -30.32 -17.94 -0.86
C GLY A 473 -31.14 -16.66 -0.82
N SER A 474 -32.45 -16.77 -0.78
CA SER A 474 -33.44 -15.71 -0.72
C SER A 474 -33.09 -14.62 0.31
N PRO A 475 -33.34 -13.34 0.02
CA PRO A 475 -33.08 -12.26 0.98
C PRO A 475 -34.16 -12.22 2.04
N GLY A 476 -33.85 -12.77 3.20
CA GLY A 476 -34.53 -12.44 4.46
C GLY A 476 -34.08 -11.08 4.94
N SER A 477 -34.99 -10.17 5.08
CA SER A 477 -34.84 -8.81 5.59
C SER A 477 -34.23 -8.78 6.99
N PRO A 478 -33.22 -7.95 7.27
CA PRO A 478 -32.83 -7.56 8.62
C PRO A 478 -33.02 -6.04 8.79
N TYR A 479 -34.21 -5.58 8.98
CA TYR A 479 -34.50 -4.31 9.67
C TYR A 479 -35.60 -4.56 10.70
N GLY A 480 -35.19 -4.79 11.93
CA GLY A 480 -35.96 -4.76 13.14
C GLY A 480 -35.39 -3.68 14.05
N ASP A 481 -36.22 -2.66 14.25
CA ASP A 481 -36.31 -1.74 15.38
C ASP A 481 -35.06 -1.42 16.23
N MET A 482 -34.53 -0.22 16.01
CA MET A 482 -33.84 0.57 17.04
C MET A 482 -34.66 1.85 17.29
N ASN A 483 -35.55 1.79 18.28
CA ASN A 483 -35.97 3.00 19.00
C ASN A 483 -36.38 2.62 20.43
N ALA A 484 -35.91 3.44 21.35
CA ALA A 484 -36.31 3.64 22.75
C ALA A 484 -35.68 2.70 23.81
N ARG A 485 -34.73 3.22 24.54
CA ARG A 485 -34.92 3.66 25.93
C ARG A 485 -33.63 4.15 26.55
N SER A 486 -33.70 5.37 27.04
CA SER A 486 -32.82 6.02 28.00
C SER A 486 -33.06 5.48 29.42
N GLU A 487 -32.01 5.65 30.23
CA GLU A 487 -32.00 5.85 31.68
C GLU A 487 -31.73 4.63 32.62
N ASP A 488 -30.66 4.85 33.37
CA ASP A 488 -30.34 4.44 34.74
C ASP A 488 -30.24 2.95 35.11
N GLU A 489 -29.06 2.54 35.53
CA GLU A 489 -28.71 2.26 36.92
C GLU A 489 -27.36 1.56 37.05
N THR A 490 -26.61 2.05 37.99
CA THR A 490 -25.37 1.51 38.58
C THR A 490 -25.60 0.13 39.26
N GLU A 491 -24.50 -0.61 39.29
CA GLU A 491 -24.07 -1.60 40.29
C GLU A 491 -23.99 -3.08 39.90
N SER A 492 -22.80 -3.52 40.24
CA SER A 492 -22.39 -4.82 40.76
C SER A 492 -21.98 -5.95 39.80
N LEU A 493 -20.66 -6.19 39.82
CA LEU A 493 -19.93 -7.45 40.05
C LEU A 493 -20.66 -8.77 39.73
N GLY A 494 -20.14 -9.47 38.73
CA GLY A 494 -20.44 -10.88 38.56
C GLY A 494 -19.90 -11.42 37.25
N GLY A 495 -18.70 -12.03 37.28
CA GLY A 495 -18.10 -12.68 36.14
C GLY A 495 -18.94 -13.85 35.63
N SER A 496 -19.03 -13.98 34.33
CA SER A 496 -19.13 -15.28 33.66
C SER A 496 -18.60 -15.13 32.26
N GLY A 497 -17.49 -15.82 31.99
CA GLY A 497 -16.90 -15.92 30.66
C GLY A 497 -17.91 -16.51 29.69
N GLY A 498 -18.21 -15.76 28.66
CA GLY A 498 -18.73 -16.27 27.41
C GLY A 498 -17.60 -16.93 26.65
N GLU A 499 -17.42 -18.22 26.80
CA GLU A 499 -16.61 -19.05 25.96
C GLU A 499 -17.23 -19.03 24.57
N ASP A 500 -16.54 -18.30 23.65
CA ASP A 500 -16.80 -18.42 22.22
C ASP A 500 -16.24 -19.78 21.78
N SER A 501 -17.09 -20.81 21.91
CA SER A 501 -16.79 -22.20 21.55
C SER A 501 -16.96 -22.41 20.04
N THR A 502 -16.04 -21.81 19.24
CA THR A 502 -15.56 -22.43 18.01
C THR A 502 -14.26 -23.13 18.34
N ALA A 503 -14.36 -24.24 19.08
CA ALA A 503 -13.28 -25.21 19.18
C ALA A 503 -13.10 -25.83 17.77
N GLY A 504 -12.31 -25.12 16.93
CA GLY A 504 -11.75 -25.68 15.72
C GLY A 504 -10.94 -26.91 16.10
N VAL A 505 -11.14 -28.01 15.38
CA VAL A 505 -10.30 -29.20 15.41
C VAL A 505 -8.85 -28.73 15.41
N PRO A 506 -7.97 -29.17 16.33
CA PRO A 506 -6.58 -28.74 16.34
C PRO A 506 -5.98 -29.09 14.99
N GLU A 507 -5.61 -28.06 14.24
CA GLU A 507 -4.93 -28.21 12.95
C GLU A 507 -3.66 -29.01 13.22
N VAL A 508 -3.56 -30.21 12.65
CA VAL A 508 -2.45 -31.12 12.88
C VAL A 508 -1.20 -30.44 12.32
N VAL A 509 -0.26 -30.10 13.21
CA VAL A 509 1.02 -29.49 12.79
C VAL A 509 1.75 -30.52 11.91
N ASP A 510 2.11 -30.10 10.70
CA ASP A 510 2.82 -30.93 9.72
C ASP A 510 4.13 -31.48 10.32
N GLY A 511 4.44 -32.74 10.08
CA GLY A 511 5.65 -33.39 10.56
C GLY A 511 6.94 -32.71 10.11
N ASP A 512 6.94 -32.09 8.91
CA ASP A 512 8.07 -31.32 8.42
C ASP A 512 8.31 -30.06 9.25
N VAL A 513 7.25 -29.41 9.74
CA VAL A 513 7.34 -28.23 10.62
C VAL A 513 7.92 -28.61 11.96
N ILE A 514 7.49 -29.73 12.52
CA ILE A 514 8.03 -30.25 13.79
C ILE A 514 9.52 -30.60 13.61
N SER A 515 9.90 -31.27 12.52
CA SER A 515 11.28 -31.63 12.21
C SER A 515 12.16 -30.40 12.04
N ALA A 516 11.69 -29.37 11.33
CA ALA A 516 12.40 -28.10 11.18
C ALA A 516 12.55 -27.35 12.51
N ALA A 517 11.51 -27.37 13.36
CA ALA A 517 11.55 -26.76 14.69
C ALA A 517 12.51 -27.51 15.63
N MET A 518 12.59 -28.83 15.53
CA MET A 518 13.58 -29.64 16.27
C MET A 518 15.01 -29.35 15.83
N ALA A 519 15.26 -29.35 14.51
CA ALA A 519 16.57 -29.03 13.94
C ALA A 519 17.06 -27.61 14.33
N ALA A 520 16.11 -26.67 14.47
CA ALA A 520 16.39 -25.30 14.90
C ALA A 520 16.40 -25.14 16.45
N ASN A 521 16.37 -26.19 17.24
CA ASN A 521 16.24 -26.12 18.69
C ASN A 521 15.06 -25.26 19.19
N ALA A 522 14.01 -25.13 18.35
CA ALA A 522 12.82 -24.33 18.67
C ALA A 522 11.70 -25.12 19.32
N HIS A 523 11.60 -26.42 19.05
CA HIS A 523 10.49 -27.28 19.45
C HIS A 523 10.22 -27.22 20.96
N THR A 524 11.25 -27.35 21.79
CA THR A 524 11.10 -27.43 23.26
C THR A 524 10.46 -26.18 23.85
N PHE A 525 10.94 -24.97 23.46
CA PHE A 525 10.36 -23.76 24.01
C PHE A 525 9.00 -23.44 23.38
N VAL A 526 8.77 -23.79 22.11
CA VAL A 526 7.47 -23.59 21.47
C VAL A 526 6.40 -24.46 22.12
N THR A 527 6.69 -25.74 22.39
CA THR A 527 5.74 -26.64 23.08
C THR A 527 5.49 -26.26 24.52
N SER A 528 6.41 -25.55 25.19
CA SER A 528 6.21 -25.01 26.54
C SER A 528 5.32 -23.77 26.60
N MET A 529 5.00 -23.15 25.45
CA MET A 529 4.11 -22.00 25.38
C MET A 529 2.64 -22.41 25.56
N PRO A 530 1.76 -21.52 26.05
CA PRO A 530 0.36 -21.87 26.43
C PRO A 530 -0.46 -22.50 25.29
N ARG A 531 -0.16 -22.16 24.01
CA ARG A 531 -0.83 -22.69 22.81
C ARG A 531 0.13 -23.41 21.87
N GLY A 532 1.35 -23.74 22.32
CA GLY A 532 2.37 -24.37 21.48
C GLY A 532 2.64 -23.58 20.20
N PHE A 533 2.62 -24.26 19.05
CA PHE A 533 2.80 -23.65 17.72
C PHE A 533 1.74 -22.60 17.34
N HIS A 534 0.56 -22.63 17.97
CA HIS A 534 -0.52 -21.65 17.74
C HIS A 534 -0.42 -20.42 18.66
N THR A 535 0.67 -20.28 19.42
CA THR A 535 0.91 -19.08 20.23
C THR A 535 1.16 -17.86 19.34
N GLN A 536 0.45 -16.75 19.62
CA GLN A 536 0.63 -15.48 18.95
C GLN A 536 1.96 -14.84 19.39
N VAL A 537 2.75 -14.36 18.43
CA VAL A 537 4.07 -13.77 18.73
C VAL A 537 4.06 -12.23 18.85
N GLY A 538 2.92 -11.58 18.56
CA GLY A 538 2.78 -10.13 18.56
C GLY A 538 3.49 -9.45 17.41
N GLU A 539 3.36 -8.11 17.33
CA GLU A 539 4.05 -7.32 16.29
C GLU A 539 5.57 -7.45 16.46
N ARG A 540 6.26 -7.77 15.36
CA ARG A 540 7.72 -7.99 15.32
C ARG A 540 8.23 -8.97 16.40
N GLY A 541 7.37 -9.85 16.91
CA GLY A 541 7.74 -10.83 17.92
C GLY A 541 8.15 -10.21 19.26
N VAL A 542 7.56 -9.08 19.68
CA VAL A 542 7.92 -8.37 20.93
C VAL A 542 7.86 -9.27 22.17
N GLN A 543 7.03 -10.31 22.15
CA GLN A 543 6.86 -11.25 23.28
C GLN A 543 7.95 -12.32 23.37
N LEU A 544 8.89 -12.38 22.41
CA LEU A 544 9.95 -13.39 22.34
C LEU A 544 11.32 -12.80 22.62
N SER A 545 12.19 -13.60 23.25
CA SER A 545 13.62 -13.24 23.39
C SER A 545 14.31 -13.25 22.03
N GLY A 546 15.45 -12.54 21.89
CA GLY A 546 16.26 -12.51 20.66
C GLY A 546 16.60 -13.92 20.18
N GLY A 547 17.05 -14.81 21.08
CA GLY A 547 17.39 -16.19 20.74
C GLY A 547 16.19 -17.05 20.33
N GLN A 548 14.99 -16.78 20.87
CA GLN A 548 13.75 -17.44 20.43
C GLN A 548 13.36 -17.00 19.02
N LYS A 549 13.42 -15.70 18.73
CA LYS A 549 13.18 -15.18 17.38
C LYS A 549 14.13 -15.80 16.36
N GLN A 550 15.42 -15.86 16.71
CA GLN A 550 16.46 -16.42 15.84
C GLN A 550 16.17 -17.88 15.51
N ARG A 551 15.84 -18.71 16.52
CA ARG A 551 15.53 -20.13 16.30
C ARG A 551 14.26 -20.33 15.46
N ILE A 552 13.26 -19.48 15.58
CA ILE A 552 12.08 -19.51 14.69
C ILE A 552 12.49 -19.13 13.23
N ALA A 553 13.37 -18.16 13.06
CA ALA A 553 13.85 -17.78 11.73
C ALA A 553 14.72 -18.88 11.10
N ILE A 554 15.54 -19.56 11.90
CA ILE A 554 16.31 -20.73 11.45
C ILE A 554 15.36 -21.87 11.06
N ALA A 555 14.32 -22.16 11.85
CA ALA A 555 13.29 -23.15 11.51
C ALA A 555 12.58 -22.81 10.17
N ARG A 556 12.27 -21.53 9.94
CA ARG A 556 11.72 -21.01 8.67
C ARG A 556 12.67 -21.31 7.49
N ALA A 557 13.97 -21.07 7.66
CA ALA A 557 14.97 -21.33 6.64
C ALA A 557 15.17 -22.83 6.38
N ILE A 558 15.22 -23.66 7.42
CA ILE A 558 15.36 -25.12 7.31
C ILE A 558 14.16 -25.74 6.59
N LEU A 559 12.92 -25.26 6.88
CA LEU A 559 11.70 -25.77 6.26
C LEU A 559 11.67 -25.60 4.74
N CYS A 560 12.34 -24.56 4.20
CA CYS A 560 12.52 -24.36 2.76
C CYS A 560 13.41 -25.44 2.12
N ASN A 561 14.26 -26.09 2.89
CA ASN A 561 15.32 -26.98 2.43
C ASN A 561 16.17 -26.36 1.29
N PRO A 562 16.80 -25.18 1.53
CA PRO A 562 17.56 -24.47 0.51
C PRO A 562 18.88 -25.22 0.19
N ALA A 563 19.35 -25.11 -1.06
CA ALA A 563 20.69 -25.58 -1.42
C ALA A 563 21.80 -24.58 -1.03
N VAL A 564 21.45 -23.28 -0.98
CA VAL A 564 22.35 -22.20 -0.54
C VAL A 564 21.80 -21.53 0.71
N LEU A 565 22.61 -21.43 1.76
CA LEU A 565 22.23 -20.79 3.03
C LEU A 565 23.13 -19.58 3.29
N LEU A 566 22.52 -18.43 3.51
CA LEU A 566 23.18 -17.18 3.88
C LEU A 566 22.94 -16.88 5.35
N LEU A 567 24.00 -16.67 6.13
CA LEU A 567 23.93 -16.39 7.57
C LEU A 567 24.60 -15.05 7.87
N ASP A 568 23.82 -14.04 8.28
CA ASP A 568 24.32 -12.71 8.63
C ASP A 568 24.31 -12.53 10.14
N GLU A 569 25.49 -12.62 10.79
CA GLU A 569 25.71 -12.38 12.23
C GLU A 569 24.69 -13.00 13.19
N ALA A 570 24.22 -14.19 12.88
CA ALA A 570 23.04 -14.81 13.54
C ALA A 570 23.17 -15.00 15.09
N THR A 571 24.31 -14.70 15.71
CA THR A 571 24.55 -14.88 17.14
C THR A 571 25.04 -13.64 17.89
N SER A 572 25.16 -12.47 17.22
CA SER A 572 25.86 -11.29 17.76
C SER A 572 25.19 -10.60 18.95
N ALA A 573 23.87 -10.74 19.14
CA ALA A 573 23.08 -10.03 20.14
C ALA A 573 22.49 -10.95 21.25
N LEU A 574 23.06 -12.16 21.45
CA LEU A 574 22.49 -13.18 22.32
C LEU A 574 23.27 -13.33 23.62
N ASP A 575 22.57 -13.73 24.70
CA ASP A 575 23.17 -14.22 25.94
C ASP A 575 23.84 -15.60 25.71
N ALA A 576 24.85 -15.95 26.51
CA ALA A 576 25.67 -17.15 26.32
C ALA A 576 24.86 -18.46 26.26
N ALA A 577 23.79 -18.57 27.04
CA ALA A 577 22.96 -19.79 27.04
C ALA A 577 22.11 -19.92 25.78
N SER A 578 21.52 -18.80 25.29
CA SER A 578 20.79 -18.75 24.03
C SER A 578 21.72 -18.93 22.84
N GLU A 579 22.94 -18.41 22.92
CA GLU A 579 23.97 -18.53 21.89
C GLU A 579 24.32 -19.99 21.58
N ALA A 580 24.61 -20.80 22.60
CA ALA A 580 24.92 -22.22 22.40
C ALA A 580 23.80 -22.99 21.69
N GLN A 581 22.53 -22.67 22.03
CA GLN A 581 21.37 -23.27 21.38
C GLN A 581 21.17 -22.82 19.94
N VAL A 582 21.43 -21.54 19.65
CA VAL A 582 21.36 -21.00 18.28
C VAL A 582 22.50 -21.52 17.45
N GLN A 583 23.73 -21.61 18.00
CA GLN A 583 24.88 -22.18 17.30
C GLN A 583 24.61 -23.63 16.89
N GLY A 584 24.13 -24.48 17.82
CA GLY A 584 23.75 -25.86 17.46
C GLY A 584 22.66 -25.95 16.40
N ALA A 585 21.72 -25.00 16.38
CA ALA A 585 20.71 -24.91 15.32
C ALA A 585 21.30 -24.51 13.97
N LEU A 586 22.29 -23.60 13.97
CA LEU A 586 22.99 -23.18 12.76
C LEU A 586 23.84 -24.32 12.21
N ASP A 587 24.60 -25.03 13.06
CA ASP A 587 25.39 -26.18 12.67
C ASP A 587 24.53 -27.25 11.98
N ASN A 588 23.36 -27.55 12.54
CA ASN A 588 22.39 -28.46 11.92
C ASN A 588 21.88 -27.92 10.57
N ALA A 589 21.67 -26.61 10.47
CA ALA A 589 21.16 -25.99 9.25
C ALA A 589 22.19 -25.96 8.12
N MET A 590 23.48 -25.92 8.42
CA MET A 590 24.57 -25.88 7.44
C MET A 590 24.85 -27.23 6.78
N HIS A 591 24.54 -28.34 7.42
CA HIS A 591 24.84 -29.67 6.91
C HIS A 591 24.27 -29.94 5.51
N GLY A 592 25.15 -30.32 4.57
CA GLY A 592 24.79 -30.74 3.21
C GLY A 592 24.35 -29.58 2.29
N ARG A 593 24.70 -28.35 2.62
CA ARG A 593 24.35 -27.15 1.87
C ARG A 593 25.57 -26.25 1.67
N THR A 594 25.60 -25.52 0.56
CA THR A 594 26.55 -24.42 0.39
C THR A 594 26.18 -23.31 1.37
N THR A 595 27.11 -22.94 2.25
CA THR A 595 26.83 -21.97 3.30
C THR A 595 27.80 -20.80 3.23
N LEU A 596 27.28 -19.59 3.15
CA LEU A 596 28.06 -18.37 3.29
C LEU A 596 27.69 -17.69 4.61
N VAL A 597 28.69 -17.38 5.44
CA VAL A 597 28.48 -16.76 6.76
C VAL A 597 29.23 -15.43 6.84
N ILE A 598 28.53 -14.37 7.19
CA ILE A 598 29.18 -13.14 7.67
C ILE A 598 29.46 -13.34 9.16
N ALA A 599 30.74 -13.53 9.48
CA ALA A 599 31.15 -13.89 10.82
C ALA A 599 31.86 -12.73 11.53
N HIS A 600 31.43 -12.47 12.76
CA HIS A 600 32.08 -11.57 13.73
C HIS A 600 32.71 -12.30 14.91
N ARG A 601 32.64 -13.63 14.92
CA ARG A 601 33.23 -14.46 15.97
C ARG A 601 34.23 -15.44 15.39
N LEU A 602 35.40 -15.47 15.98
CA LEU A 602 36.49 -16.33 15.54
C LEU A 602 36.13 -17.82 15.62
N SER A 603 35.29 -18.23 16.58
CA SER A 603 34.83 -19.61 16.71
C SER A 603 34.08 -20.10 15.47
N THR A 604 33.23 -19.26 14.87
CA THR A 604 32.49 -19.58 13.65
C THR A 604 33.42 -19.65 12.44
N VAL A 605 34.42 -18.76 12.36
CA VAL A 605 35.34 -18.66 11.23
C VAL A 605 36.31 -19.83 11.17
N LYS A 606 36.77 -20.35 12.33
CA LYS A 606 37.74 -21.45 12.40
C LYS A 606 37.28 -22.74 11.72
N GLY A 607 35.97 -22.98 11.68
CA GLY A 607 35.37 -24.15 11.05
C GLY A 607 35.09 -24.01 9.56
N ALA A 608 35.38 -22.84 8.97
CA ALA A 608 35.12 -22.61 7.54
C ALA A 608 36.16 -23.30 6.66
N ASP A 609 35.68 -23.92 5.58
CA ASP A 609 36.54 -24.51 4.53
C ASP A 609 37.31 -23.42 3.82
N LYS A 610 36.73 -22.23 3.68
CA LYS A 610 37.32 -21.10 3.01
C LYS A 610 36.94 -19.78 3.67
N ILE A 611 37.84 -18.85 3.79
CA ILE A 611 37.67 -17.54 4.38
C ILE A 611 38.06 -16.49 3.35
N PHE A 612 37.15 -15.51 3.12
CA PHE A 612 37.44 -14.32 2.33
C PHE A 612 37.49 -13.10 3.26
N VAL A 613 38.57 -12.37 3.19
CA VAL A 613 38.77 -11.14 3.96
C VAL A 613 38.43 -9.93 3.09
N LEU A 614 37.38 -9.20 3.47
CA LEU A 614 36.98 -7.98 2.77
C LEU A 614 37.52 -6.75 3.49
N HIS A 615 38.24 -5.90 2.76
CA HIS A 615 38.70 -4.61 3.22
C HIS A 615 38.38 -3.53 2.17
N ARG A 616 37.72 -2.47 2.58
CA ARG A 616 37.33 -1.33 1.71
C ARG A 616 36.71 -1.76 0.37
N GLY A 617 35.83 -2.77 0.42
CA GLY A 617 35.08 -3.23 -0.77
C GLY A 617 35.85 -4.16 -1.71
N ALA A 618 37.04 -4.62 -1.34
CA ALA A 618 37.80 -5.59 -2.12
C ALA A 618 38.18 -6.83 -1.27
N VAL A 619 38.36 -7.98 -1.90
CA VAL A 619 38.90 -9.19 -1.28
C VAL A 619 40.42 -9.02 -1.22
N VAL A 620 40.97 -8.97 0.00
CA VAL A 620 42.41 -8.77 0.21
C VAL A 620 43.13 -10.09 0.51
N GLU A 621 42.47 -11.04 1.14
CA GLU A 621 43.02 -12.36 1.48
C GLU A 621 41.97 -13.44 1.26
N GLU A 622 42.43 -14.64 0.90
CA GLU A 622 41.64 -15.83 0.69
C GLU A 622 42.42 -17.07 1.14
N GLY A 623 41.78 -17.95 1.92
CA GLY A 623 42.40 -19.18 2.38
C GLY A 623 41.70 -19.84 3.55
N THR A 624 42.28 -20.89 4.11
CA THR A 624 41.81 -21.50 5.35
C THR A 624 42.33 -20.73 6.57
N HIS A 625 41.75 -20.96 7.75
CA HIS A 625 42.19 -20.36 9.01
C HIS A 625 43.70 -20.55 9.24
N ALA A 626 44.24 -21.78 9.02
CA ALA A 626 45.65 -22.09 9.23
C ALA A 626 46.55 -21.36 8.23
N GLN A 627 46.15 -21.29 6.95
CA GLN A 627 46.92 -20.58 5.91
C GLN A 627 47.03 -19.09 6.18
N LEU A 628 45.90 -18.46 6.55
CA LEU A 628 45.83 -17.02 6.78
C LEU A 628 46.56 -16.57 8.06
N ILE A 629 46.64 -17.42 9.09
CA ILE A 629 47.44 -17.14 10.27
C ILE A 629 48.91 -17.30 9.96
N SER A 630 49.32 -18.43 9.31
CA SER A 630 50.73 -18.70 9.01
C SER A 630 51.36 -17.73 8.00
N ALA A 631 50.55 -17.13 7.13
CA ALA A 631 51.01 -16.12 6.17
C ALA A 631 51.63 -14.87 6.83
N HIS A 632 51.31 -14.62 8.11
CA HIS A 632 51.73 -13.43 8.84
C HIS A 632 52.48 -13.74 10.15
N ASP A 633 52.83 -15.01 10.43
CA ASP A 633 53.53 -15.42 11.65
C ASP A 633 54.92 -14.78 11.79
N ASP A 634 55.58 -14.44 10.68
CA ASP A 634 56.92 -13.83 10.65
C ASP A 634 56.89 -12.29 10.81
N LEU A 635 55.68 -11.66 10.82
CA LEU A 635 55.54 -10.21 10.92
C LEU A 635 55.31 -9.76 12.36
N GLN A 636 56.10 -8.82 12.88
CA GLN A 636 55.88 -8.23 14.22
C GLN A 636 54.51 -7.50 14.33
N GLU A 637 54.01 -6.93 13.23
CA GLU A 637 52.68 -6.34 13.13
C GLU A 637 52.04 -6.82 11.83
N PRO A 638 50.88 -7.50 11.89
CA PRO A 638 50.14 -7.91 10.69
C PRO A 638 49.59 -6.68 9.93
N PRO A 639 49.51 -6.73 8.59
CA PRO A 639 49.01 -5.64 7.78
C PRO A 639 47.58 -5.22 8.19
N ILE A 640 47.28 -3.93 8.10
CA ILE A 640 45.94 -3.39 8.40
C ILE A 640 44.91 -4.06 7.52
N GLY A 641 43.84 -4.62 8.16
CA GLY A 641 42.78 -5.32 7.46
C GLY A 641 43.08 -6.79 7.14
N SER A 642 44.25 -7.33 7.57
CA SER A 642 44.56 -8.75 7.41
C SER A 642 43.77 -9.64 8.37
N TYR A 643 43.62 -10.93 8.02
CA TYR A 643 42.98 -11.91 8.88
C TYR A 643 43.69 -12.07 10.24
N ALA A 644 45.02 -12.07 10.23
CA ALA A 644 45.82 -12.18 11.44
C ALA A 644 45.56 -11.02 12.42
N GLN A 645 45.43 -9.80 11.91
CA GLN A 645 45.03 -8.65 12.72
C GLN A 645 43.63 -8.85 13.35
N LEU A 646 42.64 -9.28 12.54
CA LEU A 646 41.29 -9.54 13.00
C LEU A 646 41.21 -10.68 14.02
N ALA A 647 42.06 -11.70 13.90
CA ALA A 647 42.08 -12.86 14.78
C ALA A 647 42.80 -12.57 16.14
N ASN A 648 43.78 -11.67 16.15
CA ASN A 648 44.59 -11.35 17.35
C ASN A 648 43.91 -10.32 18.29
N LEU A 649 42.92 -9.57 17.82
CA LEU A 649 42.34 -8.44 18.56
C LEU A 649 41.15 -8.80 19.46
N GLY A 650 40.80 -10.08 19.65
CA GLY A 650 39.68 -10.49 20.48
C GLY A 650 38.33 -10.15 19.82
N PRO A 651 37.21 -10.08 20.52
CA PRO A 651 35.94 -9.83 19.88
C PRO A 651 36.00 -8.51 19.10
N VAL A 652 35.89 -8.63 17.80
CA VAL A 652 36.13 -7.69 16.68
C VAL A 652 35.50 -6.28 16.81
N ARG A 653 34.83 -6.00 17.89
CA ARG A 653 34.01 -4.78 18.08
C ARG A 653 34.77 -3.50 18.45
N GLN A 654 36.05 -3.56 18.89
CA GLN A 654 36.72 -2.39 19.50
C GLN A 654 37.71 -1.62 18.61
N VAL A 655 38.22 -2.19 17.53
CA VAL A 655 39.36 -1.59 16.81
C VAL A 655 38.99 -0.62 15.70
N PHE A 656 37.78 -0.73 15.15
CA PHE A 656 37.36 0.12 14.02
C PHE A 656 36.68 1.43 14.38
N GLN A 657 36.45 1.71 15.67
CA GLN A 657 35.91 3.02 16.12
C GLN A 657 36.98 4.10 16.34
N GLU A 658 38.23 3.77 16.51
CA GLU A 658 39.29 4.77 16.80
C GLU A 658 39.93 5.36 15.54
N GLU A 659 40.05 4.63 14.42
CA GLU A 659 40.67 5.18 13.20
C GLU A 659 39.74 6.08 12.36
N ASP A 660 38.43 5.93 12.41
CA ASP A 660 37.48 6.84 11.77
C ASP A 660 37.36 8.22 12.45
N LEU A 661 37.90 8.35 13.68
CA LEU A 661 37.96 9.61 14.40
C LEU A 661 39.28 10.40 14.15
N GLN A 662 40.37 9.74 13.79
CA GLN A 662 41.67 10.40 13.50
C GLN A 662 41.74 10.95 12.06
N GLY A 663 41.03 10.35 11.08
CA GLY A 663 41.02 10.85 9.70
C GLY A 663 40.14 12.11 9.48
N ARG A 664 39.51 12.67 10.52
CA ARG A 664 38.66 13.88 10.41
C ARG A 664 39.35 15.17 10.85
N PHE A 665 40.61 15.14 11.24
CA PHE A 665 41.37 16.32 11.69
C PHE A 665 42.51 16.77 10.76
N ASP A 666 42.71 16.11 9.62
CA ASP A 666 43.78 16.46 8.67
C ASP A 666 43.26 16.69 7.22
N ASP A 667 42.07 17.30 7.03
CA ASP A 667 41.65 17.94 5.78
C ASP A 667 40.79 19.20 6.05
#